data_b3f04609fe14a61780ff0e432805606e
#
_entry.id   b3f04609fe14a61780ff0e432805606e
#
_cell.length_a   1.000
_cell.length_b   1.000
_cell.length_c   1.000
_cell.angle_alpha   90.00
_cell.angle_beta   90.00
_cell.angle_gamma   90.00
#
_symmetry.space_group_name_H-M   'P 1'
#
loop_
_entity.id
_entity.type
_entity.pdbx_description
1 polymer ?
#
loop_
_entity_poly.entity_id
_entity_poly.type
_entity_poly.pdbx_seq_one_letter_code
_entity_poly.pdbx_strand_id
1 'polypeptide(L)'
;LHYQGAYAEDHSTFNEVVVTATRTNSQIEDTAASVAVVTDKNIEESMVTGLDDLFEYMPGVTVKTNSRQGVQSINIRGIEGNRIKVLVDGVSQGNQFESGNTFINSARVNVDTDLIKAVEIVKGAASSLHGSDAIGGIVAFETKDPADFLKGRNFGGHAKFNYSSEDNTFSESVALANKTGDLESLVAYTRRDGNELDNFGDLADASTEANNLLVKLQYQVNDAHRVEFNGNYIRNKGNGKQSYNGYTNATSEDVTEQYQVGIKHIWEMQTALADSLTWQLDWLSKEENGITDRVKGQNIQRKDYIYEDEGYQFDSQFDKYLSLGSTEHYFVYGASFSDKDIKNVNKEYNSASANKEIFYIPSASERRYGLFLQDEITVGNFTITPGVRWDAFETDPGDTSSNPSGNAASDYKKFSDSAFTGRLGSVYKLNEQHRLFAQISQGFRAPDFQELYYSFGNPMHGYIFKPNPDLKAEDSISYEFGWRHNNDISSSEVSVFYSDYDNFIESKTVSGTWTPVTDPAIQQYVNIGKATIKGIEFSNQLSWNKFMPIEGFSSRVAAAYTEGEDGNNNPLNSVNPWNLVAGFNYDSEQNWGTTLTINYTASKDKSDINDDKVLPISAATVVDITAYYKPIKDLTLRAGLFNVTDEEYYNWNDVRDLQTENKDLTQAGRNWSITAKYEF
;
A
#
# COMPACT_ATOMS: atom_id res chain seq x y z
N LEU A 1 3.13 11.97 -29.62
CA LEU A 1 4.52 12.47 -29.60
C LEU A 1 5.39 11.40 -28.98
N HIS A 2 6.20 10.74 -29.80
CA HIS A 2 7.20 9.78 -29.37
C HIS A 2 8.28 10.56 -28.61
N TYR A 3 8.33 10.42 -27.31
CA TYR A 3 9.53 10.80 -26.54
C TYR A 3 10.55 9.67 -26.67
N GLN A 4 11.46 9.79 -27.62
CA GLN A 4 12.78 9.20 -27.52
C GLN A 4 13.58 10.13 -26.60
N GLY A 5 13.48 9.94 -25.30
CA GLY A 5 14.36 10.55 -24.32
C GLY A 5 15.72 9.88 -24.40
N ALA A 6 16.74 10.63 -24.83
CA ALA A 6 18.11 10.26 -24.57
C ALA A 6 18.31 10.19 -23.06
N TYR A 7 18.80 9.05 -22.57
CA TYR A 7 19.19 8.87 -21.16
C TYR A 7 20.38 9.80 -20.85
N ALA A 8 20.09 11.03 -20.43
CA ALA A 8 20.95 11.72 -19.49
C ALA A 8 20.45 11.27 -18.12
N GLU A 9 21.33 10.71 -17.30
CA GLU A 9 21.00 10.36 -15.91
C GLU A 9 20.62 11.64 -15.16
N ASP A 10 19.32 11.88 -15.06
CA ASP A 10 18.77 13.01 -14.33
C ASP A 10 18.65 12.58 -12.86
N HIS A 11 19.52 13.12 -12.03
CA HIS A 11 19.63 12.79 -10.61
C HIS A 11 18.51 13.45 -9.75
N SER A 12 17.50 14.06 -10.35
CA SER A 12 16.42 14.74 -9.63
C SER A 12 15.17 13.89 -9.58
N THR A 13 14.78 13.46 -8.39
CA THR A 13 13.50 12.75 -8.13
C THR A 13 12.27 13.58 -8.52
N PHE A 14 12.38 14.91 -8.67
CA PHE A 14 11.25 15.76 -9.03
C PHE A 14 10.94 15.80 -10.52
N ASN A 15 11.84 15.30 -11.36
CA ASN A 15 11.58 15.14 -12.79
C ASN A 15 10.81 13.83 -13.11
N GLU A 16 10.60 12.98 -12.11
CA GLU A 16 9.81 11.78 -12.30
C GLU A 16 8.36 12.12 -12.61
N VAL A 17 7.80 11.36 -13.54
CA VAL A 17 6.41 11.51 -13.97
C VAL A 17 5.53 10.66 -13.07
N VAL A 18 4.51 11.29 -12.52
CA VAL A 18 3.47 10.64 -11.70
C VAL A 18 2.12 10.74 -12.42
N VAL A 19 1.31 9.74 -12.26
CA VAL A 19 -0.05 9.68 -12.85
C VAL A 19 -1.12 9.70 -11.76
N THR A 20 -0.87 9.03 -10.64
CA THR A 20 -1.88 8.80 -9.60
C THR A 20 -2.35 10.09 -8.93
N ALA A 21 -1.44 11.04 -8.68
CA ALA A 21 -1.77 12.28 -7.98
C ALA A 21 -2.68 13.21 -8.75
N THR A 22 -2.66 13.15 -10.09
CA THR A 22 -3.37 14.07 -10.98
C THR A 22 -4.26 13.38 -12.01
N ARG A 23 -4.18 12.05 -12.13
CA ARG A 23 -4.73 11.24 -13.24
C ARG A 23 -4.17 11.65 -14.62
N THR A 24 -3.07 12.36 -14.64
CA THR A 24 -2.36 12.83 -15.85
C THR A 24 -0.87 12.62 -15.67
N ASN A 25 -0.14 12.50 -16.77
CA ASN A 25 1.32 12.48 -16.72
C ASN A 25 1.83 13.87 -16.29
N SER A 26 2.15 14.02 -15.03
CA SER A 26 2.67 15.25 -14.45
C SER A 26 4.01 15.01 -13.78
N GLN A 27 4.93 15.96 -13.86
CA GLN A 27 6.15 15.89 -13.05
C GLN A 27 5.80 16.17 -11.58
N ILE A 28 6.50 15.51 -10.65
CA ILE A 28 6.30 15.76 -9.21
C ILE A 28 6.39 17.25 -8.89
N GLU A 29 7.33 17.96 -9.50
CA GLU A 29 7.53 19.39 -9.23
C GLU A 29 6.34 20.28 -9.60
N ASP A 30 5.50 19.87 -10.56
CA ASP A 30 4.32 20.61 -11.02
C ASP A 30 3.01 20.09 -10.38
N THR A 31 3.10 19.13 -9.44
CA THR A 31 1.94 18.55 -8.75
C THR A 31 1.62 19.30 -7.46
N ALA A 32 0.35 19.66 -7.25
CA ALA A 32 -0.10 20.39 -6.06
C ALA A 32 -0.38 19.46 -4.85
N ALA A 33 0.44 18.44 -4.63
CA ALA A 33 0.33 17.49 -3.51
C ALA A 33 1.71 16.95 -3.16
N SER A 34 1.89 16.48 -1.92
CA SER A 34 3.09 15.72 -1.55
C SER A 34 2.99 14.31 -2.13
N VAL A 35 3.91 14.00 -3.03
CA VAL A 35 3.99 12.71 -3.72
C VAL A 35 5.40 12.16 -3.57
N ALA A 36 5.48 10.87 -3.25
CA ALA A 36 6.72 10.13 -3.26
C ALA A 36 6.67 9.03 -4.31
N VAL A 37 7.80 8.75 -4.95
CA VAL A 37 7.93 7.66 -5.93
C VAL A 37 9.10 6.78 -5.53
N VAL A 38 8.87 5.47 -5.57
CA VAL A 38 9.92 4.44 -5.49
C VAL A 38 10.02 3.80 -6.87
N THR A 39 11.14 3.97 -7.54
CA THR A 39 11.38 3.38 -8.86
C THR A 39 11.95 1.97 -8.74
N ASP A 40 11.94 1.19 -9.83
CA ASP A 40 12.61 -0.11 -9.90
C ASP A 40 14.12 0.01 -9.62
N LYS A 41 14.76 1.14 -9.99
CA LYS A 41 16.14 1.44 -9.65
C LYS A 41 16.33 1.55 -8.13
N ASN A 42 15.44 2.26 -7.42
CA ASN A 42 15.48 2.36 -5.95
C ASN A 42 15.29 0.98 -5.29
N ILE A 43 14.35 0.18 -5.79
CA ILE A 43 14.08 -1.19 -5.33
C ILE A 43 15.35 -2.06 -5.46
N GLU A 44 16.01 -1.98 -6.60
CA GLU A 44 17.25 -2.74 -6.83
C GLU A 44 18.42 -2.24 -5.99
N GLU A 45 18.62 -0.92 -5.86
CA GLU A 45 19.74 -0.32 -5.11
C GLU A 45 19.63 -0.56 -3.61
N SER A 46 18.42 -0.53 -3.07
CA SER A 46 18.14 -0.85 -1.67
C SER A 46 18.04 -2.35 -1.41
N MET A 47 18.14 -3.18 -2.46
CA MET A 47 18.03 -4.65 -2.40
C MET A 47 16.74 -5.11 -1.72
N VAL A 48 15.63 -4.41 -1.97
CA VAL A 48 14.30 -4.73 -1.44
C VAL A 48 13.91 -6.16 -1.79
N THR A 49 13.52 -6.95 -0.81
CA THR A 49 13.07 -8.33 -0.97
C THR A 49 11.58 -8.48 -0.66
N GLY A 50 11.08 -7.73 0.31
CA GLY A 50 9.70 -7.72 0.79
C GLY A 50 8.98 -6.38 0.57
N LEU A 51 7.70 -6.35 0.89
CA LEU A 51 6.91 -5.09 0.87
C LEU A 51 7.21 -4.19 2.06
N ASP A 52 7.65 -4.76 3.16
CA ASP A 52 8.13 -4.06 4.37
C ASP A 52 9.39 -3.25 4.08
N ASP A 53 10.37 -3.83 3.42
CA ASP A 53 11.60 -3.15 3.00
C ASP A 53 11.32 -1.97 2.05
N LEU A 54 10.25 -2.08 1.24
CA LEU A 54 9.94 -1.09 0.20
C LEU A 54 9.74 0.32 0.77
N PHE A 55 9.21 0.42 1.98
CA PHE A 55 8.89 1.69 2.64
C PHE A 55 9.87 2.07 3.76
N GLU A 56 10.86 1.21 4.07
CA GLU A 56 11.79 1.39 5.19
C GLU A 56 12.53 2.73 5.15
N TYR A 57 12.92 3.17 3.96
CA TYR A 57 13.66 4.43 3.78
C TYR A 57 12.77 5.62 3.38
N MET A 58 11.47 5.54 3.68
CA MET A 58 10.49 6.57 3.33
C MET A 58 9.81 7.16 4.58
N PRO A 59 10.30 8.29 5.10
CA PRO A 59 9.70 8.95 6.25
C PRO A 59 8.23 9.29 6.07
N GLY A 60 7.42 9.02 7.12
CA GLY A 60 5.97 9.25 7.11
C GLY A 60 5.14 8.15 6.46
N VAL A 61 5.78 7.09 5.95
CA VAL A 61 5.13 5.89 5.44
C VAL A 61 5.72 4.66 6.13
N THR A 62 4.88 3.80 6.66
CA THR A 62 5.28 2.57 7.34
C THR A 62 4.29 1.46 7.04
N VAL A 63 4.62 0.24 7.38
CA VAL A 63 3.72 -0.91 7.25
C VAL A 63 3.43 -1.53 8.61
N LYS A 64 2.31 -2.24 8.71
CA LYS A 64 2.01 -3.14 9.83
C LYS A 64 2.21 -4.55 9.34
N THR A 65 3.02 -5.32 10.02
CA THR A 65 3.30 -6.72 9.71
C THR A 65 2.66 -7.66 10.73
N ASN A 66 2.46 -8.89 10.31
CA ASN A 66 2.01 -9.99 11.15
C ASN A 66 2.95 -11.17 10.92
N SER A 67 3.52 -11.74 11.99
CA SER A 67 4.50 -12.85 11.89
C SER A 67 3.98 -14.09 11.17
N ARG A 68 2.65 -14.28 11.11
CA ARG A 68 1.99 -15.41 10.43
C ARG A 68 1.64 -15.11 8.97
N GLN A 69 1.16 -13.88 8.67
CA GLN A 69 0.53 -13.56 7.37
C GLN A 69 1.20 -12.38 6.65
N GLY A 70 2.37 -11.93 7.12
CA GLY A 70 3.15 -10.88 6.46
C GLY A 70 2.57 -9.48 6.58
N VAL A 71 2.83 -8.62 5.59
CA VAL A 71 2.36 -7.23 5.56
C VAL A 71 0.84 -7.16 5.48
N GLN A 72 0.22 -6.47 6.43
CA GLN A 72 -1.24 -6.34 6.56
C GLN A 72 -1.75 -5.02 6.01
N SER A 73 -1.12 -3.92 6.38
CA SER A 73 -1.57 -2.58 6.00
C SER A 73 -0.42 -1.61 5.83
N ILE A 74 -0.68 -0.55 5.06
CA ILE A 74 0.21 0.59 4.90
C ILE A 74 -0.35 1.73 5.75
N ASN A 75 0.55 2.43 6.45
CA ASN A 75 0.27 3.60 7.26
C ASN A 75 0.91 4.83 6.62
N ILE A 76 0.12 5.86 6.35
CA ILE A 76 0.59 7.15 5.84
C ILE A 76 0.19 8.22 6.84
N ARG A 77 1.17 8.91 7.45
CA ARG A 77 0.94 10.01 8.38
C ARG A 77 0.03 9.64 9.57
N GLY A 78 0.01 8.36 9.98
CA GLY A 78 -0.84 7.86 11.07
C GLY A 78 -2.24 7.37 10.63
N ILE A 79 -2.57 7.40 9.35
CA ILE A 79 -3.78 6.81 8.78
C ILE A 79 -3.44 5.49 8.09
N GLU A 80 -4.26 4.45 8.28
CA GLU A 80 -3.93 3.10 7.84
C GLU A 80 -5.15 2.24 7.47
N GLY A 81 -4.89 1.01 7.05
CA GLY A 81 -5.90 -0.01 6.75
C GLY A 81 -6.75 0.38 5.55
N ASN A 82 -8.07 0.19 5.68
CA ASN A 82 -9.03 0.49 4.62
C ASN A 82 -9.19 2.00 4.33
N ARG A 83 -8.44 2.88 5.03
CA ARG A 83 -8.38 4.33 4.82
C ARG A 83 -7.29 4.76 3.83
N ILE A 84 -6.41 3.82 3.44
CA ILE A 84 -5.41 4.02 2.38
C ILE A 84 -5.85 3.23 1.15
N LYS A 85 -6.01 3.91 0.02
CA LYS A 85 -6.35 3.23 -1.23
C LYS A 85 -5.12 2.57 -1.82
N VAL A 86 -5.23 1.30 -2.14
CA VAL A 86 -4.17 0.53 -2.81
C VAL A 86 -4.60 0.19 -4.22
N LEU A 87 -3.76 0.51 -5.20
CA LEU A 87 -3.97 0.24 -6.61
C LEU A 87 -2.82 -0.62 -7.14
N VAL A 88 -3.12 -1.55 -8.03
CA VAL A 88 -2.12 -2.28 -8.84
C VAL A 88 -2.53 -2.17 -10.30
N ASP A 89 -1.70 -1.54 -11.13
CA ASP A 89 -2.00 -1.19 -12.53
C ASP A 89 -3.36 -0.49 -12.69
N GLY A 90 -3.71 0.41 -11.73
CA GLY A 90 -4.97 1.15 -11.70
C GLY A 90 -6.15 0.42 -11.07
N VAL A 91 -6.03 -0.88 -10.77
CA VAL A 91 -7.08 -1.70 -10.17
C VAL A 91 -7.07 -1.60 -8.66
N SER A 92 -8.19 -1.18 -8.06
CA SER A 92 -8.35 -1.11 -6.61
C SER A 92 -8.30 -2.50 -5.99
N GLN A 93 -7.42 -2.69 -5.02
CA GLN A 93 -7.28 -3.93 -4.30
C GLN A 93 -8.38 -4.09 -3.23
N GLY A 94 -8.63 -5.32 -2.81
CA GLY A 94 -9.67 -5.66 -1.84
C GLY A 94 -9.50 -5.00 -0.47
N ASN A 95 -10.49 -5.17 0.39
CA ASN A 95 -10.42 -4.64 1.75
C ASN A 95 -9.58 -5.55 2.65
N GLN A 96 -8.96 -4.96 3.66
CA GLN A 96 -8.41 -5.72 4.78
C GLN A 96 -9.57 -6.36 5.55
N PHE A 97 -9.41 -7.62 5.94
CA PHE A 97 -10.34 -8.34 6.80
C PHE A 97 -9.57 -9.01 7.94
N GLU A 98 -10.00 -8.80 9.15
CA GLU A 98 -9.44 -9.45 10.34
C GLU A 98 -10.52 -10.27 11.04
N SER A 99 -10.34 -11.59 11.06
CA SER A 99 -11.12 -12.41 11.98
C SER A 99 -10.48 -12.33 13.37
N GLY A 100 -11.26 -12.14 14.42
CA GLY A 100 -10.72 -12.17 15.78
C GLY A 100 -9.86 -13.43 16.03
N ASN A 101 -8.79 -13.29 16.81
CA ASN A 101 -7.81 -14.32 17.18
C ASN A 101 -6.85 -14.77 16.05
N THR A 102 -6.60 -13.96 15.04
CA THR A 102 -5.55 -14.19 14.03
C THR A 102 -5.63 -15.53 13.29
N PHE A 103 -6.83 -16.13 13.16
CA PHE A 103 -6.99 -17.36 12.38
C PHE A 103 -6.95 -17.08 10.87
N ILE A 104 -7.39 -15.91 10.47
CA ILE A 104 -7.27 -15.39 9.11
C ILE A 104 -7.22 -13.86 9.15
N ASN A 105 -6.27 -13.27 8.45
CA ASN A 105 -6.16 -11.84 8.19
C ASN A 105 -5.88 -11.65 6.71
N SER A 106 -6.78 -10.95 6.03
CA SER A 106 -6.63 -10.62 4.62
C SER A 106 -5.90 -9.30 4.47
N ALA A 107 -4.71 -9.33 3.88
CA ALA A 107 -3.95 -8.15 3.55
C ALA A 107 -4.51 -7.41 2.33
N ARG A 108 -4.34 -6.08 2.26
CA ARG A 108 -4.72 -5.31 1.05
C ARG A 108 -3.69 -5.40 -0.07
N VAL A 109 -2.44 -5.71 0.24
CA VAL A 109 -1.32 -5.61 -0.71
C VAL A 109 -0.77 -6.99 -1.00
N ASN A 110 -0.89 -7.41 -2.25
CA ASN A 110 -0.24 -8.60 -2.78
C ASN A 110 0.43 -8.22 -4.10
N VAL A 111 1.72 -7.96 -4.08
CA VAL A 111 2.56 -7.69 -5.25
C VAL A 111 3.96 -8.25 -5.01
N ASP A 112 4.62 -8.64 -6.09
CA ASP A 112 6.02 -9.07 -6.05
C ASP A 112 6.95 -7.91 -6.39
N THR A 113 7.92 -7.63 -5.53
CA THR A 113 8.85 -6.50 -5.67
C THR A 113 9.71 -6.56 -6.93
N ASP A 114 10.02 -7.74 -7.46
CA ASP A 114 10.76 -7.90 -8.72
C ASP A 114 9.94 -7.54 -9.97
N LEU A 115 8.60 -7.55 -9.85
CA LEU A 115 7.67 -7.22 -10.92
C LEU A 115 7.22 -5.75 -10.89
N ILE A 116 7.60 -4.99 -9.87
CA ILE A 116 7.25 -3.57 -9.74
C ILE A 116 8.19 -2.73 -10.62
N LYS A 117 7.60 -1.81 -11.37
CA LYS A 117 8.27 -0.74 -12.12
C LYS A 117 8.37 0.53 -11.29
N ALA A 118 7.28 0.92 -10.65
CA ALA A 118 7.22 2.08 -9.78
C ALA A 118 6.13 1.93 -8.71
N VAL A 119 6.31 2.63 -7.59
CA VAL A 119 5.28 2.81 -6.58
C VAL A 119 5.09 4.30 -6.38
N GLU A 120 3.90 4.79 -6.65
CA GLU A 120 3.52 6.18 -6.39
C GLU A 120 2.73 6.25 -5.08
N ILE A 121 3.12 7.18 -4.21
CA ILE A 121 2.47 7.40 -2.92
C ILE A 121 1.99 8.83 -2.86
N VAL A 122 0.67 9.01 -2.86
CA VAL A 122 0.02 10.32 -2.66
C VAL A 122 -0.37 10.42 -1.19
N LYS A 123 0.18 11.41 -0.49
CA LYS A 123 -0.04 11.60 0.94
C LYS A 123 -1.21 12.58 1.18
N GLY A 124 -2.12 12.22 2.09
CA GLY A 124 -3.32 13.01 2.39
C GLY A 124 -4.53 12.68 1.51
N ALA A 125 -5.63 13.40 1.70
CA ALA A 125 -6.91 13.09 1.07
C ALA A 125 -6.88 13.20 -0.46
N ALA A 126 -7.28 12.15 -1.17
CA ALA A 126 -7.31 12.06 -2.63
C ALA A 126 -8.63 11.48 -3.19
N SER A 127 -9.70 11.49 -2.39
CA SER A 127 -10.99 10.91 -2.80
C SER A 127 -11.65 11.62 -3.98
N SER A 128 -11.35 12.90 -4.18
CA SER A 128 -11.88 13.67 -5.34
C SER A 128 -11.45 13.13 -6.71
N LEU A 129 -10.41 12.32 -6.78
CA LEU A 129 -9.96 11.65 -8.01
C LEU A 129 -10.22 10.15 -8.00
N HIS A 130 -10.07 9.50 -6.85
CA HIS A 130 -10.04 8.05 -6.73
C HIS A 130 -11.21 7.45 -5.94
N GLY A 131 -12.12 8.29 -5.42
CA GLY A 131 -13.31 7.85 -4.67
C GLY A 131 -12.99 7.37 -3.26
N SER A 132 -13.85 6.51 -2.73
CA SER A 132 -13.73 5.96 -1.37
C SER A 132 -12.36 5.30 -1.12
N ASP A 133 -11.99 5.23 0.15
CA ASP A 133 -10.79 4.60 0.71
C ASP A 133 -9.50 5.42 0.53
N ALA A 134 -9.54 6.56 -0.17
CA ALA A 134 -8.43 7.48 -0.33
C ALA A 134 -8.51 8.67 0.66
N ILE A 135 -8.97 8.43 1.89
CA ILE A 135 -9.13 9.46 2.92
C ILE A 135 -7.79 9.86 3.55
N GLY A 136 -6.86 8.90 3.68
CA GLY A 136 -5.51 9.13 4.22
C GLY A 136 -4.42 9.16 3.16
N GLY A 137 -4.69 8.68 1.95
CA GLY A 137 -3.72 8.63 0.86
C GLY A 137 -3.95 7.49 -0.12
N ILE A 138 -3.03 7.37 -1.06
CA ILE A 138 -3.04 6.32 -2.09
C ILE A 138 -1.64 5.74 -2.20
N VAL A 139 -1.57 4.42 -2.38
CA VAL A 139 -0.37 3.71 -2.82
C VAL A 139 -0.69 2.97 -4.11
N ALA A 140 -0.07 3.39 -5.20
CA ALA A 140 -0.27 2.81 -6.52
C ALA A 140 0.99 2.09 -6.99
N PHE A 141 0.86 0.81 -7.22
CA PHE A 141 1.90 -0.05 -7.77
C PHE A 141 1.70 -0.15 -9.28
N GLU A 142 2.74 0.17 -10.04
CA GLU A 142 2.83 -0.06 -11.46
C GLU A 142 3.74 -1.26 -11.71
N THR A 143 3.25 -2.27 -12.43
CA THR A 143 4.06 -3.43 -12.79
C THR A 143 4.83 -3.18 -14.09
N LYS A 144 5.96 -3.89 -14.27
CA LYS A 144 6.82 -3.75 -15.44
C LYS A 144 6.10 -4.03 -16.76
N ASP A 145 6.48 -3.27 -17.78
CA ASP A 145 5.97 -3.35 -19.14
C ASP A 145 6.99 -4.04 -20.09
N PRO A 146 6.57 -4.51 -21.26
CA PRO A 146 7.50 -5.04 -22.27
C PRO A 146 8.64 -4.08 -22.60
N ALA A 147 8.35 -2.77 -22.69
CA ALA A 147 9.32 -1.75 -23.02
C ALA A 147 10.50 -1.67 -22.02
N ASP A 148 10.27 -1.95 -20.72
CA ASP A 148 11.29 -1.92 -19.67
C ASP A 148 12.41 -2.94 -19.93
N PHE A 149 12.10 -4.03 -20.63
CA PHE A 149 13.05 -5.10 -20.99
C PHE A 149 13.58 -4.97 -22.42
N LEU A 150 12.74 -4.51 -23.34
CA LEU A 150 13.11 -4.39 -24.75
C LEU A 150 14.18 -3.32 -24.96
N LYS A 151 14.08 -2.18 -24.30
CA LYS A 151 15.07 -1.07 -24.39
C LYS A 151 15.39 -0.73 -25.87
N GLY A 152 14.35 -0.71 -26.73
CA GLY A 152 14.45 -0.46 -28.17
C GLY A 152 14.85 -1.65 -29.05
N ARG A 153 15.07 -2.84 -28.48
CA ARG A 153 15.34 -4.11 -29.21
C ARG A 153 14.03 -4.87 -29.48
N ASN A 154 14.11 -5.90 -30.29
CA ASN A 154 12.95 -6.78 -30.56
C ASN A 154 12.81 -7.92 -29.55
N PHE A 155 13.85 -8.18 -28.76
CA PHE A 155 13.88 -9.22 -27.74
C PHE A 155 14.75 -8.73 -26.57
N GLY A 156 14.32 -9.02 -25.37
CA GLY A 156 15.05 -8.68 -24.15
C GLY A 156 14.46 -9.39 -22.93
N GLY A 157 15.18 -9.28 -21.83
CA GLY A 157 14.74 -9.91 -20.59
C GLY A 157 15.80 -9.87 -19.53
N HIS A 158 15.51 -10.54 -18.41
CA HIS A 158 16.50 -10.78 -17.36
C HIS A 158 16.33 -12.17 -16.73
N ALA A 159 17.42 -12.61 -16.09
CA ALA A 159 17.40 -13.65 -15.06
C ALA A 159 18.04 -13.05 -13.81
N LYS A 160 17.37 -13.13 -12.67
CA LYS A 160 17.81 -12.60 -11.37
C LYS A 160 17.75 -13.71 -10.32
N PHE A 161 18.79 -13.78 -9.50
CA PHE A 161 18.87 -14.65 -8.33
C PHE A 161 19.20 -13.77 -7.13
N ASN A 162 18.51 -13.98 -6.02
CA ASN A 162 18.76 -13.29 -4.77
C ASN A 162 18.76 -14.29 -3.60
N TYR A 163 19.63 -14.06 -2.62
CA TYR A 163 19.59 -14.70 -1.33
C TYR A 163 19.66 -13.64 -0.23
N SER A 164 18.72 -13.69 0.73
CA SER A 164 18.72 -12.90 1.95
C SER A 164 18.93 -13.81 3.17
N SER A 165 19.84 -13.44 4.05
CA SER A 165 20.05 -14.17 5.31
C SER A 165 19.08 -13.72 6.41
N GLU A 166 18.30 -12.68 6.18
CA GLU A 166 17.32 -12.14 7.11
C GLU A 166 16.25 -13.16 7.50
N ASP A 167 15.79 -13.92 6.51
CA ASP A 167 14.78 -14.97 6.62
C ASP A 167 15.17 -16.23 5.83
N ASN A 168 16.43 -16.33 5.43
CA ASN A 168 16.98 -17.36 4.55
C ASN A 168 16.22 -17.49 3.22
N THR A 169 15.65 -16.40 2.71
CA THR A 169 14.91 -16.41 1.45
C THR A 169 15.83 -16.53 0.25
N PHE A 170 15.54 -17.51 -0.60
CA PHE A 170 16.09 -17.63 -1.94
C PHE A 170 15.03 -17.24 -2.98
N SER A 171 15.38 -16.31 -3.86
CA SER A 171 14.48 -15.81 -4.89
C SER A 171 15.04 -16.01 -6.29
N GLU A 172 14.19 -16.40 -7.20
CA GLU A 172 14.48 -16.56 -8.62
C GLU A 172 13.46 -15.75 -9.43
N SER A 173 13.95 -14.93 -10.38
CA SER A 173 13.09 -14.16 -11.28
C SER A 173 13.57 -14.26 -12.70
N VAL A 174 12.66 -14.51 -13.63
CA VAL A 174 12.93 -14.55 -15.08
C VAL A 174 11.87 -13.72 -15.79
N ALA A 175 12.29 -12.80 -16.65
CA ALA A 175 11.40 -12.02 -17.51
C ALA A 175 11.86 -12.12 -18.96
N LEU A 176 10.90 -12.29 -19.87
CA LEU A 176 11.11 -12.37 -21.30
C LEU A 176 10.15 -11.40 -22.00
N ALA A 177 10.68 -10.49 -22.78
CA ALA A 177 9.91 -9.55 -23.59
C ALA A 177 10.26 -9.71 -25.08
N ASN A 178 9.25 -9.59 -25.92
CA ASN A 178 9.38 -9.68 -27.37
C ASN A 178 8.52 -8.63 -28.07
N LYS A 179 9.04 -8.09 -29.18
CA LYS A 179 8.32 -7.21 -30.10
C LYS A 179 8.25 -7.85 -31.47
N THR A 180 7.03 -8.07 -31.97
CA THR A 180 6.77 -8.59 -33.29
C THR A 180 5.80 -7.68 -34.03
N GLY A 181 6.30 -6.87 -34.94
CA GLY A 181 5.52 -5.82 -35.58
C GLY A 181 5.02 -4.81 -34.53
N ASP A 182 3.72 -4.65 -34.46
CA ASP A 182 3.05 -3.71 -33.55
C ASP A 182 2.61 -4.35 -32.22
N LEU A 183 2.96 -5.63 -32.00
CA LEU A 183 2.71 -6.35 -30.75
C LEU A 183 3.98 -6.42 -29.90
N GLU A 184 3.87 -5.91 -28.67
CA GLU A 184 4.84 -6.10 -27.60
C GLU A 184 4.26 -7.05 -26.56
N SER A 185 5.07 -7.99 -26.07
CA SER A 185 4.66 -8.99 -25.09
C SER A 185 5.70 -9.16 -23.99
N LEU A 186 5.23 -9.41 -22.77
CA LEU A 186 6.03 -9.73 -21.61
C LEU A 186 5.46 -10.95 -20.90
N VAL A 187 6.34 -11.86 -20.49
CA VAL A 187 6.07 -12.90 -19.50
C VAL A 187 7.16 -12.83 -18.45
N ALA A 188 6.78 -12.67 -17.19
CA ALA A 188 7.72 -12.66 -16.07
C ALA A 188 7.21 -13.59 -14.97
N TYR A 189 8.14 -14.34 -14.37
CA TYR A 189 7.84 -15.28 -13.29
C TYR A 189 8.85 -15.11 -12.17
N THR A 190 8.35 -15.13 -10.92
CA THR A 190 9.17 -15.08 -9.71
C THR A 190 8.81 -16.22 -8.79
N ARG A 191 9.81 -16.84 -8.21
CA ARG A 191 9.71 -17.82 -7.14
C ARG A 191 10.51 -17.35 -5.93
N ARG A 192 9.92 -17.49 -4.72
CA ARG A 192 10.61 -17.22 -3.45
C ARG A 192 10.34 -18.36 -2.48
N ASP A 193 11.37 -18.81 -1.81
CA ASP A 193 11.33 -19.81 -0.74
C ASP A 193 12.11 -19.26 0.45
N GLY A 194 11.48 -19.12 1.61
CA GLY A 194 12.06 -18.52 2.83
C GLY A 194 11.56 -19.17 4.11
N ASN A 195 12.01 -18.61 5.22
CA ASN A 195 11.64 -19.04 6.57
C ASN A 195 11.09 -17.84 7.35
N GLU A 196 10.98 -17.98 8.66
CA GLU A 196 10.71 -16.88 9.59
C GLU A 196 11.86 -15.87 9.62
N LEU A 197 11.53 -14.64 9.99
CA LEU A 197 12.48 -13.57 10.21
C LEU A 197 13.47 -13.92 11.33
N ASP A 198 14.79 -13.82 11.07
CA ASP A 198 15.84 -14.00 12.07
C ASP A 198 15.97 -12.71 12.93
N ASN A 199 15.23 -12.69 14.02
CA ASN A 199 15.13 -11.56 14.95
C ASN A 199 15.70 -11.96 16.34
N PHE A 200 15.48 -11.12 17.36
CA PHE A 200 15.99 -11.35 18.73
C PHE A 200 15.09 -12.22 19.60
N GLY A 201 13.98 -12.76 19.07
CA GLY A 201 13.06 -13.65 19.75
C GLY A 201 13.37 -15.13 19.58
N ASP A 202 12.46 -15.95 20.03
CA ASP A 202 12.51 -17.40 19.85
C ASP A 202 11.81 -17.73 18.51
N LEU A 203 12.57 -18.20 17.53
CA LEU A 203 12.09 -18.52 16.19
C LEU A 203 10.94 -19.54 16.21
N ALA A 204 9.90 -19.26 15.45
CA ALA A 204 8.66 -20.04 15.44
C ALA A 204 8.70 -21.29 14.56
N ASP A 205 9.80 -21.59 13.86
CA ASP A 205 9.93 -22.68 12.89
C ASP A 205 8.83 -22.55 11.80
N ALA A 206 8.92 -21.49 11.00
CA ALA A 206 8.03 -21.19 9.89
C ALA A 206 8.73 -21.28 8.54
N SER A 207 7.96 -21.47 7.48
CA SER A 207 8.44 -21.44 6.10
C SER A 207 7.48 -20.69 5.21
N THR A 208 8.02 -19.98 4.23
CA THR A 208 7.26 -19.19 3.24
C THR A 208 7.57 -19.64 1.83
N GLU A 209 6.58 -19.56 0.96
CA GLU A 209 6.68 -19.87 -0.46
C GLU A 209 5.85 -18.87 -1.24
N ALA A 210 6.41 -18.25 -2.29
CA ALA A 210 5.66 -17.37 -3.20
C ALA A 210 5.93 -17.75 -4.66
N ASN A 211 4.87 -17.70 -5.46
CA ASN A 211 4.93 -17.88 -6.92
C ASN A 211 4.10 -16.78 -7.58
N ASN A 212 4.72 -16.01 -8.47
CA ASN A 212 4.08 -14.87 -9.13
C ASN A 212 4.33 -14.95 -10.63
N LEU A 213 3.29 -14.68 -11.42
CA LEU A 213 3.34 -14.67 -12.87
C LEU A 213 2.68 -13.39 -13.40
N LEU A 214 3.42 -12.63 -14.20
CA LEU A 214 2.93 -11.46 -14.90
C LEU A 214 2.96 -11.71 -16.41
N VAL A 215 1.86 -11.42 -17.08
CA VAL A 215 1.75 -11.47 -18.54
C VAL A 215 1.17 -10.16 -19.04
N LYS A 216 1.87 -9.47 -19.93
CA LYS A 216 1.36 -8.25 -20.58
C LYS A 216 1.46 -8.38 -22.11
N LEU A 217 0.41 -7.99 -22.81
CA LEU A 217 0.36 -7.87 -24.26
C LEU A 217 -0.09 -6.44 -24.59
N GLN A 218 0.67 -5.75 -25.43
CA GLN A 218 0.40 -4.37 -25.83
C GLN A 218 0.41 -4.32 -27.36
N TYR A 219 -0.73 -4.03 -27.96
CA TYR A 219 -0.91 -4.05 -29.40
C TYR A 219 -1.33 -2.68 -29.93
N GLN A 220 -0.48 -2.09 -30.77
CA GLN A 220 -0.80 -0.87 -31.50
C GLN A 220 -1.61 -1.24 -32.73
N VAL A 221 -2.94 -1.09 -32.67
CA VAL A 221 -3.88 -1.46 -33.77
C VAL A 221 -3.67 -0.54 -34.98
N ASN A 222 -3.50 0.76 -34.70
CA ASN A 222 -3.16 1.82 -35.65
C ASN A 222 -2.74 3.08 -34.85
N ASP A 223 -2.46 4.18 -35.51
CA ASP A 223 -1.98 5.42 -34.87
C ASP A 223 -2.95 5.97 -33.79
N ALA A 224 -4.24 5.63 -33.86
CA ALA A 224 -5.26 6.13 -32.94
C ALA A 224 -5.67 5.12 -31.87
N HIS A 225 -5.36 3.86 -32.01
CA HIS A 225 -5.88 2.80 -31.12
C HIS A 225 -4.78 1.88 -30.62
N ARG A 226 -4.65 1.79 -29.29
CA ARG A 226 -3.80 0.81 -28.60
C ARG A 226 -4.65 -0.02 -27.63
N VAL A 227 -4.44 -1.31 -27.64
CA VAL A 227 -5.10 -2.27 -26.74
C VAL A 227 -4.03 -2.98 -25.91
N GLU A 228 -4.25 -3.06 -24.62
CA GLU A 228 -3.36 -3.71 -23.68
C GLU A 228 -4.13 -4.79 -22.93
N PHE A 229 -3.49 -5.92 -22.72
CA PHE A 229 -3.95 -7.01 -21.86
C PHE A 229 -2.96 -7.16 -20.72
N ASN A 230 -3.46 -7.26 -19.49
CA ASN A 230 -2.71 -7.54 -18.29
C ASN A 230 -3.27 -8.77 -17.59
N GLY A 231 -2.40 -9.70 -17.23
CA GLY A 231 -2.71 -10.87 -16.42
C GLY A 231 -1.67 -11.01 -15.30
N ASN A 232 -2.10 -10.99 -14.05
CA ASN A 232 -1.26 -11.18 -12.89
C ASN A 232 -1.81 -12.31 -12.02
N TYR A 233 -0.95 -13.27 -11.66
CA TYR A 233 -1.24 -14.37 -10.74
C TYR A 233 -0.25 -14.33 -9.59
N ILE A 234 -0.74 -14.40 -8.36
CA ILE A 234 0.04 -14.42 -7.15
C ILE A 234 -0.45 -15.58 -6.28
N ARG A 235 0.49 -16.37 -5.79
CA ARG A 235 0.24 -17.38 -4.78
C ARG A 235 1.30 -17.33 -3.71
N ASN A 236 0.87 -16.96 -2.49
CA ASN A 236 1.71 -16.93 -1.31
C ASN A 236 1.26 -18.04 -0.35
N LYS A 237 2.20 -18.78 0.22
CA LYS A 237 1.95 -19.81 1.20
C LYS A 237 2.89 -19.64 2.39
N GLY A 238 2.33 -19.69 3.61
CA GLY A 238 3.07 -19.72 4.87
C GLY A 238 2.68 -20.95 5.69
N ASN A 239 3.65 -21.58 6.33
CA ASN A 239 3.43 -22.65 7.31
C ASN A 239 4.24 -22.32 8.56
N GLY A 240 3.72 -22.65 9.74
CA GLY A 240 4.49 -22.40 10.96
C GLY A 240 3.91 -23.04 12.20
N LYS A 241 4.74 -23.11 13.22
CA LYS A 241 4.28 -23.43 14.57
C LYS A 241 3.60 -22.22 15.19
N GLN A 242 2.56 -22.45 15.96
CA GLN A 242 1.80 -21.41 16.63
C GLN A 242 1.77 -21.66 18.14
N SER A 243 1.68 -20.59 18.92
CA SER A 243 1.53 -20.66 20.36
C SER A 243 0.16 -20.15 20.79
N TYR A 244 -0.63 -21.01 21.40
CA TYR A 244 -1.93 -20.65 21.97
C TYR A 244 -2.02 -21.16 23.40
N ASN A 245 -2.40 -20.29 24.33
CA ASN A 245 -2.50 -20.65 25.75
C ASN A 245 -3.43 -21.84 25.99
N GLY A 246 -2.91 -22.89 26.62
CA GLY A 246 -3.64 -24.13 26.92
C GLY A 246 -3.80 -25.07 25.73
N TYR A 247 -3.12 -24.85 24.62
CA TYR A 247 -3.05 -25.77 23.49
C TYR A 247 -1.62 -26.26 23.27
N THR A 248 -1.51 -27.41 22.64
CA THR A 248 -0.25 -28.05 22.24
C THR A 248 -0.29 -28.41 20.76
N ASN A 249 0.87 -28.66 20.16
CA ASN A 249 1.01 -29.02 18.75
C ASN A 249 0.19 -28.12 17.82
N ALA A 250 0.26 -26.81 18.07
CA ALA A 250 -0.40 -25.86 17.21
C ALA A 250 0.45 -25.55 15.99
N THR A 251 -0.14 -25.69 14.81
CA THR A 251 0.46 -25.37 13.52
C THR A 251 -0.51 -24.55 12.68
N SER A 252 0.02 -23.75 11.76
CA SER A 252 -0.76 -23.03 10.76
C SER A 252 -0.28 -23.35 9.35
N GLU A 253 -1.22 -23.26 8.41
CA GLU A 253 -0.98 -23.14 6.98
C GLU A 253 -1.86 -22.02 6.46
N ASP A 254 -1.25 -21.02 5.81
CA ASP A 254 -1.94 -19.88 5.24
C ASP A 254 -1.63 -19.81 3.76
N VAL A 255 -2.65 -19.71 2.92
CA VAL A 255 -2.51 -19.60 1.46
C VAL A 255 -3.32 -18.42 0.97
N THR A 256 -2.65 -17.53 0.23
CA THR A 256 -3.31 -16.45 -0.52
C THR A 256 -3.14 -16.75 -2.01
N GLU A 257 -4.25 -16.79 -2.74
CA GLU A 257 -4.25 -16.86 -4.21
C GLU A 257 -4.98 -15.64 -4.78
N GLN A 258 -4.34 -14.95 -5.71
CA GLN A 258 -4.92 -13.76 -6.35
C GLN A 258 -4.73 -13.84 -7.87
N TYR A 259 -5.81 -13.53 -8.58
CA TYR A 259 -5.85 -13.37 -10.03
C TYR A 259 -6.32 -11.97 -10.35
N GLN A 260 -5.61 -11.27 -11.21
CA GLN A 260 -6.04 -10.01 -11.78
C GLN A 260 -5.90 -10.10 -13.30
N VAL A 261 -6.99 -9.88 -14.03
CA VAL A 261 -7.00 -9.93 -15.48
C VAL A 261 -7.73 -8.72 -16.01
N GLY A 262 -7.10 -7.97 -16.92
CA GLY A 262 -7.64 -6.72 -17.42
C GLY A 262 -7.39 -6.49 -18.90
N ILE A 263 -8.25 -5.67 -19.47
CA ILE A 263 -8.10 -5.08 -20.79
C ILE A 263 -8.17 -3.56 -20.66
N LYS A 264 -7.20 -2.88 -21.27
CA LYS A 264 -7.15 -1.42 -21.34
C LYS A 264 -7.10 -1.01 -22.83
N HIS A 265 -7.88 0.01 -23.17
CA HIS A 265 -7.90 0.57 -24.51
C HIS A 265 -7.64 2.07 -24.43
N ILE A 266 -6.69 2.53 -25.21
CA ILE A 266 -6.32 3.93 -25.37
C ILE A 266 -6.75 4.33 -26.79
N TRP A 267 -7.55 5.38 -26.86
CA TRP A 267 -8.06 5.92 -28.13
C TRP A 267 -7.74 7.42 -28.25
N GLU A 268 -6.86 7.78 -29.17
CA GLU A 268 -6.59 9.15 -29.59
C GLU A 268 -7.73 9.64 -30.49
N MET A 269 -8.52 10.60 -30.01
CA MET A 269 -9.81 10.98 -30.62
C MET A 269 -9.68 12.40 -31.14
N GLN A 270 -9.42 13.27 -31.35
CA GLN A 270 -9.47 14.64 -31.84
C GLN A 270 -10.90 15.16 -32.08
N THR A 271 -11.72 15.10 -31.04
CA THR A 271 -13.10 15.61 -31.08
C THR A 271 -13.24 16.95 -30.37
N ALA A 272 -14.40 17.57 -30.48
CA ALA A 272 -14.69 18.81 -29.74
C ALA A 272 -14.75 18.57 -28.22
N LEU A 273 -15.09 17.36 -27.78
CA LEU A 273 -15.27 17.02 -26.37
C LEU A 273 -14.03 16.38 -25.75
N ALA A 274 -13.28 15.57 -26.50
CA ALA A 274 -12.11 14.86 -25.97
C ALA A 274 -11.02 14.74 -27.05
N ASP A 275 -9.78 14.77 -26.62
CA ASP A 275 -8.58 14.48 -27.41
C ASP A 275 -8.18 13.02 -27.27
N SER A 276 -8.42 12.42 -26.08
CA SER A 276 -8.22 10.99 -25.85
C SER A 276 -9.30 10.40 -24.96
N LEU A 277 -9.46 9.10 -25.06
CA LEU A 277 -10.24 8.24 -24.16
C LEU A 277 -9.38 7.05 -23.74
N THR A 278 -9.20 6.87 -22.47
CA THR A 278 -8.69 5.61 -21.90
C THR A 278 -9.80 4.93 -21.12
N TRP A 279 -10.04 3.66 -21.38
CA TRP A 279 -10.91 2.85 -20.53
C TRP A 279 -10.24 1.51 -20.23
N GLN A 280 -10.58 0.99 -19.06
CA GLN A 280 -10.04 -0.24 -18.52
C GLN A 280 -11.16 -1.05 -17.89
N LEU A 281 -11.17 -2.36 -18.14
CA LEU A 281 -12.06 -3.33 -17.51
C LEU A 281 -11.22 -4.45 -16.93
N ASP A 282 -11.37 -4.69 -15.65
CA ASP A 282 -10.62 -5.68 -14.89
C ASP A 282 -11.54 -6.63 -14.14
N TRP A 283 -11.08 -7.84 -13.98
CA TRP A 283 -11.55 -8.82 -13.03
C TRP A 283 -10.45 -9.12 -12.02
N LEU A 284 -10.81 -9.05 -10.74
CA LEU A 284 -9.95 -9.39 -9.61
C LEU A 284 -10.63 -10.50 -8.82
N SER A 285 -9.91 -11.55 -8.49
CA SER A 285 -10.34 -12.61 -7.58
C SER A 285 -9.22 -12.89 -6.60
N LYS A 286 -9.52 -12.83 -5.31
CA LYS A 286 -8.61 -13.11 -4.22
C LYS A 286 -9.24 -14.09 -3.24
N GLU A 287 -8.55 -15.17 -2.96
CA GLU A 287 -8.92 -16.14 -1.92
C GLU A 287 -7.79 -16.22 -0.88
N GLU A 288 -8.15 -16.17 0.36
CA GLU A 288 -7.26 -16.46 1.49
C GLU A 288 -7.83 -17.60 2.31
N ASN A 289 -6.99 -18.59 2.57
CA ASN A 289 -7.31 -19.75 3.38
C ASN A 289 -6.32 -19.87 4.54
N GLY A 290 -6.81 -19.78 5.77
CA GLY A 290 -6.05 -19.94 6.99
C GLY A 290 -6.46 -21.23 7.73
N ILE A 291 -5.56 -22.20 7.74
CA ILE A 291 -5.75 -23.45 8.46
C ILE A 291 -4.96 -23.41 9.77
N THR A 292 -5.60 -23.80 10.89
CA THR A 292 -4.93 -23.96 12.18
C THR A 292 -5.31 -25.30 12.80
N ASP A 293 -4.32 -26.15 12.98
CA ASP A 293 -4.43 -27.41 13.71
C ASP A 293 -3.86 -27.23 15.11
N ARG A 294 -4.55 -27.73 16.16
CA ARG A 294 -4.11 -27.64 17.57
C ARG A 294 -4.75 -28.67 18.45
N VAL A 295 -4.16 -28.95 19.60
CA VAL A 295 -4.63 -29.96 20.54
C VAL A 295 -4.87 -29.33 21.91
N LYS A 296 -6.06 -29.58 22.51
CA LYS A 296 -6.37 -29.17 23.89
C LYS A 296 -6.69 -30.42 24.72
N GLY A 297 -5.75 -30.83 25.58
CA GLY A 297 -5.82 -32.10 26.29
C GLY A 297 -5.81 -33.29 25.31
N GLN A 298 -6.93 -33.97 25.14
CA GLN A 298 -7.10 -35.04 24.13
C GLN A 298 -7.91 -34.60 22.91
N ASN A 299 -8.41 -33.37 22.90
CA ASN A 299 -9.24 -32.85 21.83
C ASN A 299 -8.41 -32.31 20.70
N ILE A 300 -8.55 -32.87 19.50
CA ILE A 300 -7.96 -32.36 18.26
C ILE A 300 -8.93 -31.33 17.68
N GLN A 301 -8.41 -30.17 17.32
CA GLN A 301 -9.19 -29.10 16.72
C GLN A 301 -8.50 -28.68 15.42
N ARG A 302 -9.30 -28.46 14.39
CA ARG A 302 -8.91 -27.81 13.14
C ARG A 302 -9.83 -26.64 12.85
N LYS A 303 -9.24 -25.49 12.55
CA LYS A 303 -9.89 -24.29 12.05
C LYS A 303 -9.48 -24.13 10.59
N ASP A 304 -10.44 -24.06 9.70
CA ASP A 304 -10.25 -23.89 8.25
C ASP A 304 -11.12 -22.70 7.84
N TYR A 305 -10.47 -21.54 7.70
CA TYR A 305 -11.11 -20.26 7.51
C TYR A 305 -10.78 -19.71 6.13
N ILE A 306 -11.82 -19.34 5.40
CA ILE A 306 -11.73 -18.87 4.03
C ILE A 306 -12.33 -17.48 3.94
N TYR A 307 -11.61 -16.58 3.26
CA TYR A 307 -12.09 -15.26 2.85
C TYR A 307 -11.89 -15.11 1.34
N GLU A 308 -12.95 -14.74 0.64
CA GLU A 308 -12.97 -14.54 -0.81
C GLU A 308 -13.44 -13.10 -1.10
N ASP A 309 -12.77 -12.41 -2.03
CA ASP A 309 -13.13 -11.08 -2.58
C ASP A 309 -12.97 -11.18 -4.11
N GLU A 310 -14.08 -11.16 -4.84
CA GLU A 310 -14.10 -11.32 -6.29
C GLU A 310 -14.98 -10.25 -6.93
N GLY A 311 -14.54 -9.64 -8.03
CA GLY A 311 -15.37 -8.67 -8.72
C GLY A 311 -14.78 -8.08 -9.97
N TYR A 312 -15.59 -7.21 -10.59
CA TYR A 312 -15.25 -6.46 -11.79
C TYR A 312 -15.08 -4.98 -11.48
N GLN A 313 -14.13 -4.35 -12.13
CA GLN A 313 -13.91 -2.90 -12.05
C GLN A 313 -13.83 -2.34 -13.46
N PHE A 314 -14.49 -1.21 -13.68
CA PHE A 314 -14.43 -0.44 -14.92
C PHE A 314 -14.07 1.01 -14.58
N ASP A 315 -13.09 1.54 -15.28
CA ASP A 315 -12.69 2.96 -15.19
C ASP A 315 -12.61 3.53 -16.60
N SER A 316 -13.07 4.77 -16.78
CA SER A 316 -12.94 5.51 -18.02
C SER A 316 -12.54 6.94 -17.77
N GLN A 317 -11.63 7.44 -18.61
CA GLN A 317 -11.10 8.79 -18.52
C GLN A 317 -11.04 9.41 -19.91
N PHE A 318 -11.57 10.61 -20.02
CA PHE A 318 -11.46 11.49 -21.18
C PHE A 318 -10.53 12.66 -20.83
N ASP A 319 -9.68 13.01 -21.75
CA ASP A 319 -8.75 14.13 -21.63
C ASP A 319 -9.04 15.14 -22.74
N LYS A 320 -9.01 16.45 -22.38
CA LYS A 320 -9.23 17.53 -23.33
C LYS A 320 -8.35 18.71 -23.02
N TYR A 321 -7.50 19.09 -23.97
CA TYR A 321 -6.73 20.34 -23.92
C TYR A 321 -7.47 21.45 -24.67
N LEU A 322 -7.54 22.63 -24.04
CA LEU A 322 -8.12 23.84 -24.64
C LEU A 322 -7.24 25.06 -24.29
N SER A 323 -6.95 25.90 -25.29
CA SER A 323 -6.33 27.19 -25.09
C SER A 323 -7.39 28.28 -25.23
N LEU A 324 -7.64 29.04 -24.16
CA LEU A 324 -8.67 30.09 -24.08
C LEU A 324 -8.01 31.46 -23.77
N GLY A 325 -7.58 32.15 -24.82
CA GLY A 325 -6.89 33.42 -24.68
C GLY A 325 -5.50 33.28 -24.04
N SER A 326 -5.33 33.73 -22.80
CA SER A 326 -4.07 33.62 -22.05
C SER A 326 -4.05 32.45 -21.07
N THR A 327 -5.07 31.60 -21.04
CA THR A 327 -5.17 30.44 -20.16
C THR A 327 -5.13 29.15 -20.95
N GLU A 328 -4.43 28.18 -20.43
CA GLU A 328 -4.40 26.82 -20.91
C GLU A 328 -5.20 25.95 -19.95
N HIS A 329 -6.05 25.10 -20.48
CA HIS A 329 -6.94 24.22 -19.73
C HIS A 329 -6.68 22.77 -20.13
N TYR A 330 -6.51 21.90 -19.14
CA TYR A 330 -6.44 20.48 -19.36
C TYR A 330 -7.52 19.79 -18.51
N PHE A 331 -8.61 19.46 -19.19
CA PHE A 331 -9.75 18.77 -18.57
C PHE A 331 -9.52 17.28 -18.51
N VAL A 332 -9.77 16.70 -17.34
CA VAL A 332 -9.82 15.27 -17.09
C VAL A 332 -11.17 14.94 -16.48
N TYR A 333 -11.95 14.09 -17.13
CA TYR A 333 -13.26 13.68 -16.63
C TYR A 333 -13.56 12.24 -16.98
N GLY A 334 -14.41 11.59 -16.20
CA GLY A 334 -14.69 10.19 -16.44
C GLY A 334 -15.64 9.57 -15.45
N ALA A 335 -15.74 8.24 -15.55
CA ALA A 335 -16.61 7.43 -14.73
C ALA A 335 -15.88 6.18 -14.25
N SER A 336 -16.24 5.72 -13.07
CA SER A 336 -15.80 4.45 -12.51
C SER A 336 -16.99 3.61 -12.04
N PHE A 337 -16.87 2.30 -12.15
CA PHE A 337 -17.84 1.34 -11.65
C PHE A 337 -17.13 0.13 -11.09
N SER A 338 -17.61 -0.41 -9.96
CA SER A 338 -17.19 -1.72 -9.46
C SER A 338 -18.38 -2.49 -8.92
N ASP A 339 -18.35 -3.82 -9.12
CA ASP A 339 -19.30 -4.79 -8.58
C ASP A 339 -18.49 -5.96 -8.06
N LYS A 340 -18.56 -6.25 -6.76
CA LYS A 340 -17.80 -7.31 -6.13
C LYS A 340 -18.62 -8.07 -5.10
N ASP A 341 -18.31 -9.35 -4.98
CA ASP A 341 -18.86 -10.27 -4.00
C ASP A 341 -17.78 -10.64 -2.97
N ILE A 342 -18.19 -10.69 -1.71
CA ILE A 342 -17.34 -11.07 -0.60
C ILE A 342 -17.96 -12.23 0.15
N LYS A 343 -17.12 -13.17 0.56
CA LYS A 343 -17.53 -14.35 1.25
C LYS A 343 -16.54 -14.73 2.35
N ASN A 344 -17.09 -15.06 3.53
CA ASN A 344 -16.33 -15.64 4.63
C ASN A 344 -16.98 -16.94 5.08
N VAL A 345 -16.20 -18.02 5.06
CA VAL A 345 -16.63 -19.36 5.52
C VAL A 345 -15.60 -19.91 6.49
N ASN A 346 -16.03 -20.21 7.69
CA ASN A 346 -15.17 -20.75 8.74
C ASN A 346 -15.65 -22.13 9.14
N LYS A 347 -14.87 -23.17 8.87
CA LYS A 347 -15.15 -24.56 9.22
C LYS A 347 -14.35 -24.92 10.46
N GLU A 348 -15.05 -25.36 11.49
CA GLU A 348 -14.46 -25.78 12.76
C GLU A 348 -14.70 -27.26 13.02
N TYR A 349 -13.61 -28.00 13.10
CA TYR A 349 -13.60 -29.43 13.44
C TYR A 349 -13.10 -29.60 14.86
N ASN A 350 -13.80 -30.42 15.63
CA ASN A 350 -13.45 -30.73 17.02
C ASN A 350 -13.78 -32.16 17.33
N SER A 351 -12.79 -32.98 17.76
CA SER A 351 -13.00 -34.38 18.07
C SER A 351 -13.95 -34.66 19.25
N ALA A 352 -14.24 -33.63 20.07
CA ALA A 352 -15.12 -33.75 21.24
C ALA A 352 -16.52 -33.14 21.03
N SER A 353 -16.83 -32.55 19.87
CA SER A 353 -18.10 -31.91 19.59
C SER A 353 -18.45 -31.99 18.10
N ALA A 354 -19.69 -31.62 17.76
CA ALA A 354 -20.10 -31.53 16.36
C ALA A 354 -19.28 -30.47 15.61
N ASN A 355 -18.96 -30.76 14.36
CA ASN A 355 -18.37 -29.81 13.45
C ASN A 355 -19.32 -28.62 13.23
N LYS A 356 -18.74 -27.46 12.99
CA LYS A 356 -19.49 -26.22 12.74
C LYS A 356 -19.02 -25.58 11.44
N GLU A 357 -19.94 -24.94 10.75
CA GLU A 357 -19.68 -23.97 9.70
C GLU A 357 -20.29 -22.64 10.14
N ILE A 358 -19.49 -21.60 10.17
CA ILE A 358 -19.87 -20.28 10.69
C ILE A 358 -19.30 -19.21 9.77
N PHE A 359 -19.80 -17.99 9.88
CA PHE A 359 -19.19 -16.80 9.29
C PHE A 359 -18.99 -15.72 10.36
N TYR A 360 -18.06 -14.84 10.15
CA TYR A 360 -17.93 -13.59 10.94
C TYR A 360 -18.56 -12.42 10.22
N ILE A 361 -18.56 -12.44 8.89
CA ILE A 361 -19.36 -11.57 8.03
C ILE A 361 -20.20 -12.45 7.11
N PRO A 362 -21.49 -12.14 6.88
CA PRO A 362 -22.26 -12.83 5.85
C PRO A 362 -21.67 -12.58 4.47
N SER A 363 -21.94 -13.45 3.52
CA SER A 363 -21.67 -13.12 2.11
C SER A 363 -22.37 -11.81 1.77
N ALA A 364 -21.68 -10.92 1.07
CA ALA A 364 -22.20 -9.60 0.73
C ALA A 364 -21.76 -9.21 -0.68
N SER A 365 -22.59 -8.43 -1.37
CA SER A 365 -22.22 -7.77 -2.62
C SER A 365 -22.04 -6.26 -2.40
N GLU A 366 -21.04 -5.67 -3.06
CA GLU A 366 -20.79 -4.24 -3.02
C GLU A 366 -20.75 -3.66 -4.43
N ARG A 367 -21.50 -2.56 -4.62
CA ARG A 367 -21.47 -1.78 -5.87
C ARG A 367 -21.06 -0.36 -5.59
N ARG A 368 -20.16 0.14 -6.41
CA ARG A 368 -19.70 1.53 -6.34
C ARG A 368 -19.77 2.18 -7.72
N TYR A 369 -20.19 3.44 -7.76
CA TYR A 369 -20.30 4.29 -8.94
C TYR A 369 -19.57 5.58 -8.66
N GLY A 370 -18.83 6.11 -9.63
CA GLY A 370 -18.16 7.40 -9.50
C GLY A 370 -18.20 8.20 -10.77
N LEU A 371 -18.35 9.52 -10.66
CA LEU A 371 -18.20 10.49 -11.74
C LEU A 371 -17.27 11.60 -11.28
N PHE A 372 -16.26 11.93 -12.08
CA PHE A 372 -15.28 12.95 -11.71
C PHE A 372 -15.02 13.93 -12.86
N LEU A 373 -14.61 15.14 -12.46
CA LEU A 373 -14.16 16.21 -13.36
C LEU A 373 -13.05 17.00 -12.67
N GLN A 374 -11.98 17.25 -13.38
CA GLN A 374 -10.89 18.12 -12.99
C GLN A 374 -10.54 19.04 -14.17
N ASP A 375 -10.11 20.26 -13.88
CA ASP A 375 -9.51 21.18 -14.85
C ASP A 375 -8.16 21.67 -14.31
N GLU A 376 -7.10 21.45 -15.05
CA GLU A 376 -5.80 22.05 -14.75
C GLU A 376 -5.66 23.33 -15.57
N ILE A 377 -5.70 24.48 -14.88
CA ILE A 377 -5.72 25.81 -15.47
C ILE A 377 -4.34 26.44 -15.31
N THR A 378 -3.62 26.65 -16.39
CA THR A 378 -2.34 27.35 -16.38
C THR A 378 -2.51 28.80 -16.89
N VAL A 379 -2.05 29.76 -16.09
CA VAL A 379 -2.04 31.19 -16.41
C VAL A 379 -0.73 31.84 -15.91
N GLY A 380 0.16 32.15 -16.82
CA GLY A 380 1.49 32.66 -16.49
C GLY A 380 2.27 31.66 -15.60
N ASN A 381 2.62 32.09 -14.39
CA ASN A 381 3.36 31.26 -13.42
C ASN A 381 2.46 30.45 -12.48
N PHE A 382 1.14 30.56 -12.63
CA PHE A 382 0.17 29.82 -11.79
C PHE A 382 -0.41 28.63 -12.54
N THR A 383 -0.48 27.49 -11.86
CA THR A 383 -1.34 26.38 -12.22
C THR A 383 -2.34 26.18 -11.09
N ILE A 384 -3.63 26.15 -11.40
CA ILE A 384 -4.72 25.97 -10.44
C ILE A 384 -5.55 24.77 -10.89
N THR A 385 -5.77 23.82 -9.99
CA THR A 385 -6.43 22.55 -10.33
C THR A 385 -7.65 22.32 -9.44
N PRO A 386 -8.83 22.88 -9.78
CA PRO A 386 -10.09 22.48 -9.19
C PRO A 386 -10.51 21.09 -9.66
N GLY A 387 -11.06 20.29 -8.76
CA GLY A 387 -11.59 18.96 -9.05
C GLY A 387 -12.82 18.67 -8.20
N VAL A 388 -13.77 17.92 -8.75
CA VAL A 388 -14.98 17.47 -8.06
C VAL A 388 -15.27 16.02 -8.44
N ARG A 389 -15.86 15.29 -7.50
CA ARG A 389 -16.29 13.92 -7.71
C ARG A 389 -17.58 13.65 -6.98
N TRP A 390 -18.45 12.85 -7.58
CA TRP A 390 -19.60 12.23 -6.97
C TRP A 390 -19.45 10.73 -6.95
N ASP A 391 -19.72 10.11 -5.80
CA ASP A 391 -19.70 8.66 -5.61
C ASP A 391 -21.03 8.22 -5.01
N ALA A 392 -21.52 7.06 -5.45
CA ALA A 392 -22.61 6.33 -4.82
C ALA A 392 -22.14 4.90 -4.55
N PHE A 393 -22.53 4.36 -3.41
CA PHE A 393 -22.13 3.03 -2.99
C PHE A 393 -23.29 2.31 -2.29
N GLU A 394 -23.29 1.00 -2.46
CA GLU A 394 -24.32 0.10 -1.97
C GLU A 394 -23.66 -1.20 -1.50
N THR A 395 -24.03 -1.66 -0.32
CA THR A 395 -23.61 -2.97 0.21
C THR A 395 -24.85 -3.76 0.62
N ASP A 396 -25.01 -4.95 0.06
CA ASP A 396 -26.17 -5.83 0.28
C ASP A 396 -25.72 -7.12 0.96
N PRO A 397 -26.11 -7.37 2.21
CA PRO A 397 -25.80 -8.64 2.88
C PRO A 397 -26.62 -9.77 2.27
N GLY A 398 -25.97 -10.90 2.01
CA GLY A 398 -26.62 -12.12 1.52
C GLY A 398 -27.41 -12.87 2.59
N ASP A 399 -27.41 -14.21 2.49
CA ASP A 399 -28.14 -15.05 3.44
C ASP A 399 -27.51 -15.02 4.86
N THR A 400 -28.28 -14.58 5.81
CA THR A 400 -27.90 -14.49 7.24
C THR A 400 -28.58 -15.54 8.12
N SER A 401 -29.27 -16.51 7.53
CA SER A 401 -30.05 -17.52 8.25
C SER A 401 -29.22 -18.47 9.14
N SER A 402 -27.93 -18.66 8.81
CA SER A 402 -26.96 -19.48 9.55
C SER A 402 -26.09 -18.68 10.53
N ASN A 403 -26.54 -17.51 10.96
CA ASN A 403 -25.78 -16.62 11.86
C ASN A 403 -25.39 -17.32 13.18
N PRO A 404 -24.09 -17.52 13.46
CA PRO A 404 -23.62 -18.23 14.64
C PRO A 404 -23.74 -17.43 15.95
N SER A 405 -23.87 -16.09 15.84
CA SER A 405 -23.90 -15.20 17.01
C SER A 405 -25.30 -15.03 17.60
N GLY A 406 -26.32 -15.57 16.95
CA GLY A 406 -27.73 -15.41 17.38
C GLY A 406 -28.29 -14.00 17.17
N ASN A 407 -27.63 -13.15 16.35
CA ASN A 407 -28.16 -11.85 15.94
C ASN A 407 -29.41 -12.06 15.07
N ALA A 408 -30.37 -11.15 15.16
CA ALA A 408 -31.58 -11.24 14.35
C ALA A 408 -31.26 -10.93 12.87
N ALA A 409 -31.97 -11.56 11.93
CA ALA A 409 -31.83 -11.23 10.50
C ALA A 409 -32.11 -9.74 10.21
N SER A 410 -32.92 -9.07 11.03
CA SER A 410 -33.17 -7.63 10.95
C SER A 410 -31.97 -6.75 11.29
N ASP A 411 -30.92 -7.31 11.91
CA ASP A 411 -29.69 -6.59 12.26
C ASP A 411 -28.78 -6.43 11.02
N TYR A 412 -29.06 -7.20 9.97
CA TYR A 412 -28.35 -7.13 8.68
C TYR A 412 -29.23 -6.43 7.65
N LYS A 413 -28.98 -5.17 7.42
CA LYS A 413 -29.73 -4.36 6.43
C LYS A 413 -28.80 -3.97 5.31
N LYS A 414 -29.38 -3.81 4.13
CA LYS A 414 -28.71 -3.16 3.01
C LYS A 414 -28.26 -1.77 3.43
N PHE A 415 -27.02 -1.43 3.09
CA PHE A 415 -26.45 -0.11 3.26
C PHE A 415 -26.33 0.59 1.91
N SER A 416 -26.69 1.88 1.84
CA SER A 416 -26.47 2.69 0.65
C SER A 416 -26.30 4.16 1.03
N ASP A 417 -25.35 4.83 0.41
CA ASP A 417 -25.09 6.25 0.62
C ASP A 417 -24.41 6.86 -0.61
N SER A 418 -24.19 8.18 -0.59
CA SER A 418 -23.48 8.90 -1.65
C SER A 418 -22.68 10.06 -1.06
N ALA A 419 -21.57 10.40 -1.70
CA ALA A 419 -20.70 11.48 -1.28
C ALA A 419 -20.33 12.40 -2.45
N PHE A 420 -20.17 13.70 -2.15
CA PHE A 420 -19.48 14.64 -3.01
C PHE A 420 -18.16 15.03 -2.37
N THR A 421 -17.10 15.01 -3.15
CA THR A 421 -15.78 15.45 -2.71
C THR A 421 -15.21 16.46 -3.69
N GLY A 422 -14.49 17.45 -3.14
CA GLY A 422 -13.84 18.49 -3.90
C GLY A 422 -12.36 18.61 -3.55
N ARG A 423 -11.58 19.13 -4.49
CA ARG A 423 -10.19 19.56 -4.26
C ARG A 423 -9.92 20.88 -4.98
N LEU A 424 -8.97 21.61 -4.43
CA LEU A 424 -8.38 22.76 -5.07
C LEU A 424 -6.88 22.74 -4.82
N GLY A 425 -6.13 22.45 -5.88
CA GLY A 425 -4.67 22.51 -5.88
C GLY A 425 -4.18 23.79 -6.53
N SER A 426 -3.00 24.25 -6.18
CA SER A 426 -2.31 25.33 -6.86
C SER A 426 -0.81 25.14 -6.79
N VAL A 427 -0.11 25.41 -7.90
CA VAL A 427 1.34 25.52 -7.98
C VAL A 427 1.69 26.92 -8.48
N TYR A 428 2.64 27.58 -7.81
CA TYR A 428 3.17 28.87 -8.22
C TYR A 428 4.67 28.78 -8.49
N LYS A 429 5.06 29.01 -9.74
CA LYS A 429 6.47 29.05 -10.17
C LYS A 429 7.08 30.41 -9.80
N LEU A 430 7.85 30.47 -8.71
CA LEU A 430 8.60 31.67 -8.31
C LEU A 430 9.66 32.00 -9.36
N ASN A 431 10.34 30.98 -9.84
CA ASN A 431 11.30 30.98 -10.94
C ASN A 431 11.52 29.54 -11.42
N GLU A 432 12.48 29.30 -12.32
CA GLU A 432 12.77 27.99 -12.89
C GLU A 432 13.16 26.92 -11.84
N GLN A 433 13.70 27.36 -10.69
CA GLN A 433 14.22 26.44 -9.66
C GLN A 433 13.32 26.33 -8.43
N HIS A 434 12.37 27.24 -8.23
CA HIS A 434 11.58 27.31 -7.01
C HIS A 434 10.09 27.35 -7.31
N ARG A 435 9.35 26.47 -6.64
CA ARG A 435 7.89 26.40 -6.70
C ARG A 435 7.30 26.38 -5.30
N LEU A 436 6.13 26.99 -5.16
CA LEU A 436 5.26 26.84 -4.01
C LEU A 436 4.04 26.03 -4.45
N PHE A 437 3.58 25.12 -3.61
CA PHE A 437 2.31 24.45 -3.83
C PHE A 437 1.40 24.57 -2.61
N ALA A 438 0.11 24.54 -2.85
CA ALA A 438 -0.91 24.48 -1.81
C ALA A 438 -2.08 23.63 -2.27
N GLN A 439 -2.68 22.90 -1.36
CA GLN A 439 -3.87 22.08 -1.63
C GLN A 439 -4.84 22.13 -0.46
N ILE A 440 -6.12 22.17 -0.79
CA ILE A 440 -7.22 21.77 0.08
C ILE A 440 -7.95 20.63 -0.60
N SER A 441 -8.20 19.54 0.12
CA SER A 441 -8.86 18.37 -0.44
C SER A 441 -9.78 17.71 0.58
N GLN A 442 -10.91 17.18 0.09
CA GLN A 442 -11.83 16.37 0.86
C GLN A 442 -11.58 14.89 0.59
N GLY A 443 -11.67 14.10 1.62
CA GLY A 443 -11.67 12.65 1.57
C GLY A 443 -12.92 12.07 2.17
N PHE A 444 -13.31 10.89 1.74
CA PHE A 444 -14.32 10.09 2.40
C PHE A 444 -13.98 8.61 2.31
N ARG A 445 -14.56 7.82 3.22
CA ARG A 445 -14.53 6.37 3.19
C ARG A 445 -15.89 5.80 3.57
N ALA A 446 -16.46 5.01 2.67
CA ALA A 446 -17.63 4.21 2.96
C ALA A 446 -17.30 3.15 4.03
N PRO A 447 -18.21 2.83 4.97
CA PRO A 447 -18.04 1.69 5.84
C PRO A 447 -17.84 0.40 5.04
N ASP A 448 -16.89 -0.43 5.45
CA ASP A 448 -16.66 -1.73 4.82
C ASP A 448 -17.57 -2.83 5.39
N PHE A 449 -17.51 -4.04 4.82
CA PHE A 449 -18.40 -5.14 5.22
C PHE A 449 -18.16 -5.59 6.65
N GLN A 450 -16.89 -5.58 7.11
CA GLN A 450 -16.56 -5.96 8.48
C GLN A 450 -17.19 -4.98 9.45
N GLU A 451 -17.09 -3.69 9.17
CA GLU A 451 -17.66 -2.65 10.02
C GLU A 451 -19.19 -2.70 10.04
N LEU A 452 -19.82 -2.96 8.89
CA LEU A 452 -21.28 -3.06 8.78
C LEU A 452 -21.84 -4.35 9.39
N TYR A 453 -21.17 -5.50 9.18
CA TYR A 453 -21.81 -6.80 9.37
C TYR A 453 -21.03 -7.78 10.23
N TYR A 454 -19.91 -7.38 10.84
CA TYR A 454 -19.14 -8.28 11.70
C TYR A 454 -19.98 -8.79 12.86
N SER A 455 -19.94 -10.11 13.04
CA SER A 455 -20.83 -10.82 13.92
C SER A 455 -20.07 -12.00 14.54
N PHE A 456 -19.84 -11.90 15.84
CA PHE A 456 -19.19 -12.95 16.60
C PHE A 456 -19.69 -12.96 18.03
N GLY A 457 -19.98 -14.12 18.58
CA GLY A 457 -20.45 -14.24 19.96
C GLY A 457 -19.61 -15.23 20.76
N ASN A 458 -19.06 -14.77 21.87
CA ASN A 458 -18.48 -15.64 22.90
C ASN A 458 -18.96 -15.24 24.29
N PRO A 459 -20.26 -15.42 24.58
CA PRO A 459 -20.85 -15.02 25.86
C PRO A 459 -20.22 -15.73 27.06
N MET A 460 -19.62 -16.90 26.88
CA MET A 460 -18.85 -17.59 27.93
C MET A 460 -17.57 -16.84 28.34
N HIS A 461 -17.04 -16.01 27.44
CA HIS A 461 -15.91 -15.09 27.71
C HIS A 461 -16.39 -13.65 27.89
N GLY A 462 -17.71 -13.42 27.94
CA GLY A 462 -18.31 -12.15 28.32
C GLY A 462 -18.43 -11.11 27.21
N TYR A 463 -18.43 -11.48 25.92
CA TYR A 463 -18.63 -10.52 24.84
C TYR A 463 -19.37 -11.06 23.61
N ILE A 464 -20.01 -10.15 22.88
CA ILE A 464 -20.74 -10.40 21.63
C ILE A 464 -20.53 -9.21 20.71
N PHE A 465 -20.13 -9.46 19.44
CA PHE A 465 -20.13 -8.44 18.39
C PHE A 465 -21.47 -8.44 17.65
N LYS A 466 -21.98 -7.24 17.38
CA LYS A 466 -23.21 -7.02 16.62
C LYS A 466 -22.98 -6.17 15.39
N PRO A 467 -23.69 -6.46 14.28
CA PRO A 467 -23.70 -5.60 13.09
C PRO A 467 -24.16 -4.17 13.40
N ASN A 468 -23.70 -3.22 12.60
CA ASN A 468 -24.19 -1.86 12.60
C ASN A 468 -24.36 -1.31 11.18
N PRO A 469 -25.47 -1.60 10.51
CA PRO A 469 -25.74 -1.06 9.18
C PRO A 469 -26.18 0.43 9.16
N ASP A 470 -26.27 1.07 10.33
CA ASP A 470 -26.61 2.49 10.46
C ASP A 470 -25.37 3.42 10.57
N LEU A 471 -24.18 2.90 10.26
CA LEU A 471 -22.94 3.67 10.17
C LEU A 471 -23.04 4.76 9.10
N LYS A 472 -22.28 5.84 9.29
CA LYS A 472 -22.03 6.88 8.28
C LYS A 472 -20.64 6.74 7.70
N ALA A 473 -20.45 7.24 6.48
CA ALA A 473 -19.13 7.38 5.90
C ALA A 473 -18.24 8.25 6.80
N GLU A 474 -16.94 7.94 6.81
CA GLU A 474 -15.93 8.82 7.39
C GLU A 474 -15.63 9.95 6.42
N ASP A 475 -15.39 11.15 6.94
CA ASP A 475 -15.08 12.35 6.16
C ASP A 475 -13.74 12.94 6.60
N SER A 476 -13.05 13.62 5.69
CA SER A 476 -11.88 14.43 6.04
C SER A 476 -11.77 15.69 5.21
N ILE A 477 -11.12 16.70 5.80
CA ILE A 477 -10.61 17.88 5.09
C ILE A 477 -9.13 17.99 5.39
N SER A 478 -8.30 18.00 4.33
CA SER A 478 -6.87 18.11 4.42
C SER A 478 -6.39 19.42 3.79
N TYR A 479 -5.46 20.08 4.46
CA TYR A 479 -4.75 21.28 4.02
C TYR A 479 -3.27 20.94 3.92
N GLU A 480 -2.65 21.31 2.83
CA GLU A 480 -1.22 21.12 2.63
C GLU A 480 -0.62 22.35 1.96
N PHE A 481 0.57 22.70 2.39
CA PHE A 481 1.38 23.76 1.79
C PHE A 481 2.83 23.31 1.76
N GLY A 482 3.51 23.57 0.63
CA GLY A 482 4.91 23.20 0.50
C GLY A 482 5.70 24.10 -0.43
N TRP A 483 7.01 23.92 -0.32
CA TRP A 483 8.02 24.55 -1.17
C TRP A 483 8.90 23.47 -1.79
N ARG A 484 9.18 23.63 -3.09
CA ARG A 484 10.11 22.78 -3.84
C ARG A 484 11.22 23.60 -4.43
N HIS A 485 12.39 23.05 -4.39
CA HIS A 485 13.57 23.51 -5.07
C HIS A 485 14.12 22.41 -5.96
N ASN A 486 14.43 22.71 -7.22
CA ASN A 486 15.00 21.78 -8.18
C ASN A 486 16.01 22.49 -9.09
N ASN A 487 17.24 21.96 -9.13
CA ASN A 487 18.27 22.36 -10.09
C ASN A 487 19.23 21.20 -10.36
N ASP A 488 20.22 21.39 -11.22
CA ASP A 488 21.20 20.38 -11.63
C ASP A 488 22.01 19.74 -10.49
N ILE A 489 21.97 20.32 -9.28
CA ILE A 489 22.81 19.88 -8.15
C ILE A 489 21.95 19.31 -7.02
N SER A 490 20.79 19.90 -6.79
CA SER A 490 19.96 19.52 -5.65
C SER A 490 18.48 19.64 -5.94
N SER A 491 17.73 18.72 -5.34
CA SER A 491 16.28 18.78 -5.22
C SER A 491 15.88 18.76 -3.75
N SER A 492 14.91 19.60 -3.36
CA SER A 492 14.44 19.69 -1.98
C SER A 492 12.95 19.95 -1.92
N GLU A 493 12.29 19.33 -0.96
CA GLU A 493 10.90 19.63 -0.61
C GLU A 493 10.76 19.83 0.89
N VAL A 494 9.95 20.83 1.26
CA VAL A 494 9.40 20.97 2.61
C VAL A 494 7.91 21.10 2.46
N SER A 495 7.16 20.26 3.17
CA SER A 495 5.70 20.35 3.24
C SER A 495 5.22 20.39 4.68
N VAL A 496 4.13 21.10 4.92
CA VAL A 496 3.38 21.13 6.17
C VAL A 496 1.94 20.74 5.85
N PHE A 497 1.35 19.94 6.70
CA PHE A 497 0.00 19.45 6.51
C PHE A 497 -0.82 19.50 7.80
N TYR A 498 -2.14 19.62 7.61
CA TYR A 498 -3.14 19.56 8.67
C TYR A 498 -4.40 18.89 8.11
N SER A 499 -4.91 17.89 8.80
CA SER A 499 -6.10 17.15 8.39
C SER A 499 -7.05 16.96 9.56
N ASP A 500 -8.31 17.30 9.35
CA ASP A 500 -9.42 17.00 10.25
C ASP A 500 -10.21 15.81 9.71
N TYR A 501 -10.54 14.88 10.60
CA TYR A 501 -11.34 13.69 10.31
C TYR A 501 -12.59 13.71 11.18
N ASP A 502 -13.75 13.45 10.58
CA ASP A 502 -15.04 13.31 11.24
C ASP A 502 -15.62 11.90 11.01
N ASN A 503 -16.52 11.48 11.92
CA ASN A 503 -17.22 10.20 11.82
C ASN A 503 -16.32 8.96 11.78
N PHE A 504 -15.13 9.01 12.36
CA PHE A 504 -14.20 7.90 12.41
C PHE A 504 -14.89 6.62 12.92
N ILE A 505 -14.70 5.48 12.27
CA ILE A 505 -15.33 4.21 12.62
C ILE A 505 -14.37 3.38 13.45
N GLU A 506 -14.80 3.01 14.66
CA GLU A 506 -14.06 2.13 15.56
C GLU A 506 -14.98 1.15 16.27
N SER A 507 -14.41 0.01 16.69
CA SER A 507 -15.10 -0.94 17.55
C SER A 507 -15.14 -0.46 18.99
N LYS A 508 -16.34 -0.42 19.60
CA LYS A 508 -16.54 -0.04 21.01
C LYS A 508 -17.52 -0.94 21.74
N THR A 509 -17.37 -1.02 23.06
CA THR A 509 -18.39 -1.56 23.95
C THR A 509 -19.55 -0.57 24.03
N VAL A 510 -20.71 -0.92 23.50
CA VAL A 510 -21.92 -0.08 23.50
C VAL A 510 -22.86 -0.41 24.68
N SER A 511 -22.75 -1.60 25.27
CA SER A 511 -23.49 -1.99 26.49
C SER A 511 -22.87 -3.24 27.10
N GLY A 512 -23.32 -3.60 28.33
CA GLY A 512 -22.83 -4.75 29.10
C GLY A 512 -21.53 -4.49 29.87
N THR A 513 -21.14 -5.41 30.72
CA THR A 513 -20.05 -5.24 31.71
C THR A 513 -18.94 -6.29 31.58
N TRP A 514 -18.84 -7.01 30.47
CA TRP A 514 -17.92 -8.12 30.27
C TRP A 514 -18.15 -9.30 31.23
N THR A 515 -19.34 -9.37 31.87
CA THR A 515 -19.65 -10.48 32.77
C THR A 515 -20.12 -11.68 31.97
N PRO A 516 -19.40 -12.82 32.02
CA PRO A 516 -19.76 -13.99 31.27
C PRO A 516 -21.23 -14.43 31.49
N VAL A 517 -21.89 -14.73 30.38
CA VAL A 517 -23.27 -15.24 30.29
C VAL A 517 -24.38 -14.28 30.78
N THR A 518 -24.16 -13.59 31.93
CA THR A 518 -25.23 -12.81 32.60
C THR A 518 -25.31 -11.38 32.07
N ASP A 519 -24.19 -10.76 31.68
CA ASP A 519 -24.13 -9.40 31.14
C ASP A 519 -22.92 -9.24 30.21
N PRO A 520 -22.87 -9.96 29.07
CA PRO A 520 -21.75 -9.87 28.15
C PRO A 520 -21.67 -8.47 27.53
N ALA A 521 -20.45 -7.99 27.33
CA ALA A 521 -20.21 -6.73 26.62
C ALA A 521 -20.69 -6.86 25.16
N ILE A 522 -21.51 -5.94 24.74
CA ILE A 522 -21.90 -5.78 23.34
C ILE A 522 -20.88 -4.87 22.65
N GLN A 523 -20.13 -5.45 21.74
CA GLN A 523 -19.19 -4.75 20.87
C GLN A 523 -19.86 -4.38 19.56
N GLN A 524 -19.61 -3.20 19.05
CA GLN A 524 -20.16 -2.75 17.79
C GLN A 524 -19.22 -1.72 17.15
N TYR A 525 -19.12 -1.71 15.83
CA TYR A 525 -18.50 -0.61 15.11
C TYR A 525 -19.41 0.61 15.17
N VAL A 526 -18.86 1.75 15.51
CA VAL A 526 -19.63 3.02 15.68
C VAL A 526 -18.81 4.20 15.18
N ASN A 527 -19.49 5.24 14.72
CA ASN A 527 -18.82 6.51 14.41
C ASN A 527 -18.50 7.24 15.73
N ILE A 528 -17.21 7.46 16.03
CA ILE A 528 -16.79 7.93 17.35
C ILE A 528 -16.40 9.40 17.44
N GLY A 529 -16.44 10.13 16.35
CA GLY A 529 -16.19 11.55 16.40
C GLY A 529 -14.95 11.98 15.61
N LYS A 530 -14.11 12.83 16.20
CA LYS A 530 -13.08 13.60 15.50
C LYS A 530 -11.69 13.05 15.75
N ALA A 531 -10.83 13.19 14.73
CA ALA A 531 -9.39 13.08 14.89
C ALA A 531 -8.72 14.20 14.09
N THR A 532 -7.59 14.68 14.59
CA THR A 532 -6.78 15.71 13.93
C THR A 532 -5.37 15.19 13.75
N ILE A 533 -4.80 15.35 12.56
CA ILE A 533 -3.42 14.97 12.26
C ILE A 533 -2.72 16.16 11.59
N LYS A 534 -1.52 16.48 12.05
CA LYS A 534 -0.69 17.57 11.53
C LYS A 534 0.78 17.16 11.52
N GLY A 535 1.57 17.81 10.69
CA GLY A 535 3.00 17.48 10.64
C GLY A 535 3.78 18.29 9.64
N ILE A 536 5.07 17.94 9.57
CA ILE A 536 6.04 18.51 8.65
C ILE A 536 6.88 17.38 8.06
N GLU A 537 7.12 17.48 6.76
CA GLU A 537 8.00 16.57 6.03
C GLU A 537 9.08 17.36 5.31
N PHE A 538 10.26 16.77 5.23
CA PHE A 538 11.40 17.31 4.54
C PHE A 538 12.07 16.23 3.71
N SER A 539 12.48 16.57 2.48
CA SER A 539 13.37 15.73 1.69
C SER A 539 14.40 16.60 0.95
N ASN A 540 15.59 16.05 0.80
CA ASN A 540 16.66 16.67 0.02
C ASN A 540 17.50 15.58 -0.64
N GLN A 541 17.89 15.84 -1.89
CA GLN A 541 18.90 15.10 -2.61
C GLN A 541 19.95 16.09 -3.13
N LEU A 542 21.23 15.76 -2.98
CA LEU A 542 22.34 16.62 -3.33
C LEU A 542 23.43 15.83 -4.07
N SER A 543 23.80 16.31 -5.26
CA SER A 543 25.01 15.87 -5.96
C SER A 543 26.22 16.66 -5.49
N TRP A 544 27.28 15.99 -5.09
CA TRP A 544 28.53 16.60 -4.60
C TRP A 544 29.54 16.89 -5.70
N ASN A 545 29.25 16.59 -6.97
CA ASN A 545 30.16 16.70 -8.10
C ASN A 545 30.77 18.11 -8.28
N LYS A 546 30.04 19.18 -7.91
CA LYS A 546 30.54 20.54 -7.94
C LYS A 546 31.38 20.94 -6.70
N PHE A 547 31.35 20.14 -5.64
CA PHE A 547 32.02 20.47 -4.37
C PHE A 547 33.23 19.58 -4.07
N MET A 548 33.34 18.42 -4.75
CA MET A 548 34.40 17.43 -4.56
C MET A 548 35.21 17.25 -5.84
N PRO A 549 36.52 16.96 -5.74
CA PRO A 549 37.37 16.69 -6.90
C PRO A 549 37.11 15.31 -7.54
N ILE A 550 36.32 14.47 -6.89
CA ILE A 550 35.94 13.14 -7.36
C ILE A 550 34.43 13.18 -7.64
N GLU A 551 34.05 12.86 -8.87
CA GLU A 551 32.64 12.77 -9.30
C GLU A 551 32.00 11.49 -8.79
N GLY A 552 30.67 11.44 -8.78
CA GLY A 552 29.90 10.27 -8.40
C GLY A 552 29.40 10.26 -6.95
N PHE A 553 29.71 11.25 -6.13
CA PHE A 553 29.15 11.37 -4.78
C PHE A 553 27.80 12.08 -4.79
N SER A 554 26.84 11.49 -4.09
CA SER A 554 25.54 12.09 -3.79
C SER A 554 25.08 11.79 -2.37
N SER A 555 24.15 12.58 -1.87
CA SER A 555 23.50 12.31 -0.58
C SER A 555 22.00 12.56 -0.67
N ARG A 556 21.23 11.83 0.12
CA ARG A 556 19.80 12.06 0.34
C ARG A 556 19.53 12.19 1.84
N VAL A 557 18.61 13.07 2.20
CA VAL A 557 18.10 13.20 3.56
C VAL A 557 16.61 13.35 3.49
N ALA A 558 15.88 12.58 4.28
CA ALA A 558 14.43 12.71 4.40
C ALA A 558 14.03 12.57 5.86
N ALA A 559 13.04 13.35 6.30
CA ALA A 559 12.52 13.29 7.66
C ALA A 559 11.02 13.58 7.68
N ALA A 560 10.29 12.96 8.61
CA ALA A 560 8.89 13.23 8.85
C ALA A 560 8.61 13.33 10.35
N TYR A 561 7.84 14.33 10.74
CA TYR A 561 7.25 14.48 12.06
C TYR A 561 5.73 14.61 11.92
N THR A 562 5.03 13.75 12.63
CA THR A 562 3.56 13.72 12.63
C THR A 562 3.05 13.69 14.06
N GLU A 563 2.00 14.44 14.33
CA GLU A 563 1.28 14.47 15.59
C GLU A 563 -0.21 14.23 15.30
N GLY A 564 -0.87 13.40 16.09
CA GLY A 564 -2.29 13.10 15.93
C GLY A 564 -3.00 12.99 17.28
N GLU A 565 -4.22 13.52 17.33
CA GLU A 565 -5.06 13.55 18.53
C GLU A 565 -6.50 13.16 18.19
N ASP A 566 -7.18 12.50 19.13
CA ASP A 566 -8.62 12.27 19.06
C ASP A 566 -9.41 13.52 19.51
N GLY A 567 -10.75 13.48 19.42
CA GLY A 567 -11.63 14.58 19.84
C GLY A 567 -11.56 14.94 21.34
N ASN A 568 -10.84 14.19 22.16
CA ASN A 568 -10.59 14.41 23.58
C ASN A 568 -9.15 14.87 23.86
N ASN A 569 -8.38 15.17 22.83
CA ASN A 569 -6.95 15.49 22.86
C ASN A 569 -6.06 14.33 23.38
N ASN A 570 -6.48 13.09 23.23
CA ASN A 570 -5.60 11.96 23.48
C ASN A 570 -4.77 11.66 22.22
N PRO A 571 -3.50 11.26 22.37
CA PRO A 571 -2.66 10.92 21.24
C PRO A 571 -3.21 9.70 20.47
N LEU A 572 -3.08 9.71 19.15
CA LEU A 572 -3.43 8.57 18.30
C LEU A 572 -2.28 7.55 18.30
N ASN A 573 -2.57 6.32 18.73
CA ASN A 573 -1.57 5.24 18.72
C ASN A 573 -1.16 4.82 17.30
N SER A 574 -1.93 5.15 16.27
CA SER A 574 -1.57 4.90 14.87
C SER A 574 -0.49 5.83 14.33
N VAL A 575 -0.20 6.93 15.02
CA VAL A 575 0.87 7.86 14.62
C VAL A 575 2.23 7.30 15.06
N ASN A 576 3.12 7.12 14.09
CA ASN A 576 4.47 6.62 14.32
C ASN A 576 5.38 7.69 14.94
N PRO A 577 6.46 7.28 15.65
CA PRO A 577 7.54 8.19 16.04
C PRO A 577 8.13 8.91 14.83
N TRP A 578 8.65 10.12 15.01
CA TRP A 578 9.35 10.79 13.92
C TRP A 578 10.60 10.02 13.52
N ASN A 579 10.91 10.08 12.23
CA ASN A 579 12.06 9.39 11.71
C ASN A 579 12.85 10.25 10.71
N LEU A 580 14.14 9.91 10.57
CA LEU A 580 15.09 10.55 9.67
C LEU A 580 15.91 9.48 8.95
N VAL A 581 15.95 9.58 7.64
CA VAL A 581 16.79 8.74 6.78
C VAL A 581 17.86 9.60 6.13
N ALA A 582 19.12 9.21 6.25
CA ALA A 582 20.25 9.84 5.59
C ALA A 582 21.00 8.80 4.76
N GLY A 583 21.10 9.02 3.46
CA GLY A 583 21.83 8.17 2.52
C GLY A 583 23.04 8.88 1.93
N PHE A 584 24.17 8.20 1.82
CA PHE A 584 25.37 8.64 1.14
C PHE A 584 25.74 7.64 0.05
N ASN A 585 25.75 8.08 -1.18
CA ASN A 585 25.98 7.24 -2.34
C ASN A 585 27.26 7.64 -3.05
N TYR A 586 28.00 6.65 -3.49
CA TYR A 586 29.09 6.80 -4.45
C TYR A 586 28.84 5.89 -5.65
N ASP A 587 28.76 6.47 -6.83
CA ASP A 587 28.70 5.76 -8.11
C ASP A 587 29.94 6.12 -8.93
N SER A 588 30.72 5.10 -9.32
CA SER A 588 31.94 5.32 -10.12
C SER A 588 31.64 5.70 -11.56
N GLU A 589 30.35 5.69 -11.99
CA GLU A 589 29.90 5.88 -13.37
C GLU A 589 30.47 4.84 -14.36
N GLN A 590 31.18 3.87 -13.87
CA GLN A 590 31.82 2.82 -14.67
C GLN A 590 31.18 1.47 -14.40
N ASN A 591 31.55 0.84 -13.28
CA ASN A 591 31.15 -0.55 -13.03
C ASN A 591 30.95 -0.88 -11.55
N TRP A 592 31.02 0.04 -10.63
CA TRP A 592 30.74 -0.22 -9.22
C TRP A 592 30.23 1.03 -8.50
N GLY A 593 29.51 0.81 -7.44
CA GLY A 593 29.04 1.85 -6.53
C GLY A 593 28.69 1.27 -5.17
N THR A 594 28.49 2.17 -4.19
CA THR A 594 28.12 1.79 -2.82
C THR A 594 27.23 2.85 -2.20
N THR A 595 26.31 2.42 -1.34
CA THR A 595 25.41 3.30 -0.60
C THR A 595 25.52 2.97 0.88
N LEU A 596 25.69 3.97 1.73
CA LEU A 596 25.53 3.93 3.17
C LEU A 596 24.20 4.60 3.50
N THR A 597 23.32 3.90 4.21
CA THR A 597 22.05 4.46 4.70
C THR A 597 22.03 4.41 6.23
N ILE A 598 21.58 5.50 6.85
CA ILE A 598 21.35 5.60 8.29
C ILE A 598 19.87 5.93 8.47
N ASN A 599 19.16 5.07 9.16
CA ASN A 599 17.75 5.23 9.52
C ASN A 599 17.65 5.43 11.04
N TYR A 600 17.19 6.60 11.45
CA TYR A 600 16.92 6.92 12.85
C TYR A 600 15.42 7.02 13.09
N THR A 601 14.91 6.26 14.04
CA THR A 601 13.53 6.35 14.53
C THR A 601 13.56 6.76 16.00
N ALA A 602 12.78 7.77 16.36
CA ALA A 602 12.70 8.27 17.73
C ALA A 602 11.95 7.28 18.66
N SER A 603 12.08 7.49 19.96
CA SER A 603 11.26 6.79 20.96
C SER A 603 9.78 7.12 20.82
N LYS A 604 8.91 6.20 21.19
CA LYS A 604 7.49 6.45 21.47
C LYS A 604 7.30 6.41 22.97
N ASP A 605 7.21 7.58 23.58
CA ASP A 605 7.14 7.71 25.04
C ASP A 605 5.70 7.51 25.56
N LYS A 606 5.55 7.27 26.86
CA LYS A 606 4.23 7.10 27.50
C LYS A 606 3.27 8.26 27.29
N SER A 607 3.78 9.48 27.20
CA SER A 607 2.97 10.69 26.91
C SER A 607 2.32 10.68 25.53
N ASP A 608 2.87 9.89 24.62
CA ASP A 608 2.43 9.82 23.21
C ASP A 608 1.55 8.59 22.94
N ILE A 609 1.17 7.87 24.00
CA ILE A 609 0.37 6.63 23.94
C ILE A 609 -0.93 6.82 24.72
N ASN A 610 -2.05 6.51 24.10
CA ASN A 610 -3.40 6.67 24.68
C ASN A 610 -3.82 5.53 25.63
N ASP A 611 -3.02 4.49 25.81
CA ASP A 611 -3.28 3.38 26.74
C ASP A 611 -2.10 3.21 27.71
N ASP A 612 -2.35 3.41 29.00
CA ASP A 612 -1.35 3.27 30.04
C ASP A 612 -0.74 1.85 30.14
N LYS A 613 -1.40 0.86 29.59
CA LYS A 613 -0.93 -0.53 29.59
C LYS A 613 0.02 -0.85 28.44
N VAL A 614 -0.05 -0.11 27.35
CA VAL A 614 0.82 -0.31 26.19
C VAL A 614 2.24 0.11 26.52
N LEU A 615 3.22 -0.68 26.08
CA LEU A 615 4.64 -0.41 26.35
C LEU A 615 5.18 0.70 25.44
N PRO A 616 6.00 1.62 25.95
CA PRO A 616 6.79 2.53 25.13
C PRO A 616 7.89 1.77 24.38
N ILE A 617 8.39 2.33 23.28
CA ILE A 617 9.57 1.83 22.59
C ILE A 617 10.73 2.84 22.64
N SER A 618 11.95 2.33 22.68
CA SER A 618 13.17 3.13 22.62
C SER A 618 13.44 3.64 21.21
N ALA A 619 14.24 4.71 21.09
CA ALA A 619 14.76 5.14 19.80
C ALA A 619 15.75 4.09 19.27
N ALA A 620 15.82 3.99 17.93
CA ALA A 620 16.73 3.09 17.23
C ALA A 620 17.51 3.80 16.12
N THR A 621 18.73 3.34 15.86
CA THR A 621 19.55 3.80 14.74
C THR A 621 20.07 2.59 13.97
N VAL A 622 19.53 2.38 12.77
CA VAL A 622 19.90 1.28 11.88
C VAL A 622 20.86 1.80 10.82
N VAL A 623 21.90 1.06 10.54
CA VAL A 623 22.91 1.41 9.54
C VAL A 623 23.02 0.28 8.52
N ASP A 624 22.88 0.62 7.23
CA ASP A 624 22.91 -0.34 6.12
C ASP A 624 23.96 0.08 5.09
N ILE A 625 24.59 -0.90 4.49
CA ILE A 625 25.58 -0.70 3.43
C ILE A 625 25.23 -1.63 2.27
N THR A 626 25.03 -1.06 1.09
CA THR A 626 24.88 -1.83 -0.15
C THR A 626 25.95 -1.46 -1.14
N ALA A 627 26.30 -2.40 -2.01
CA ALA A 627 27.25 -2.17 -3.09
C ALA A 627 26.87 -2.97 -4.34
N TYR A 628 27.22 -2.43 -5.50
CA TYR A 628 27.08 -3.17 -6.75
C TYR A 628 28.41 -3.23 -7.51
N TYR A 629 28.54 -4.27 -8.34
CA TYR A 629 29.64 -4.44 -9.28
C TYR A 629 29.13 -5.01 -10.61
N LYS A 630 29.52 -4.40 -11.73
CA LYS A 630 29.22 -4.86 -13.09
C LYS A 630 30.49 -5.39 -13.75
N PRO A 631 30.79 -6.69 -13.61
CA PRO A 631 32.00 -7.29 -14.23
C PRO A 631 31.93 -7.25 -15.76
N ILE A 632 30.75 -7.31 -16.32
CA ILE A 632 30.43 -7.09 -17.74
C ILE A 632 29.15 -6.26 -17.84
N LYS A 633 28.92 -5.62 -19.00
CA LYS A 633 27.82 -4.70 -19.22
C LYS A 633 26.44 -5.22 -18.77
N ASP A 634 26.18 -6.50 -19.02
CA ASP A 634 24.85 -7.11 -18.87
C ASP A 634 24.70 -7.90 -17.56
N LEU A 635 25.74 -7.97 -16.71
CA LEU A 635 25.71 -8.65 -15.42
C LEU A 635 25.93 -7.66 -14.27
N THR A 636 24.96 -7.56 -13.39
CA THR A 636 25.05 -6.80 -12.14
C THR A 636 25.07 -7.75 -10.95
N LEU A 637 26.11 -7.64 -10.14
CA LEU A 637 26.23 -8.31 -8.83
C LEU A 637 25.99 -7.26 -7.75
N ARG A 638 25.16 -7.57 -6.74
CA ARG A 638 24.94 -6.70 -5.59
C ARG A 638 25.19 -7.46 -4.30
N ALA A 639 25.62 -6.75 -3.27
CA ALA A 639 25.76 -7.25 -1.92
C ALA A 639 25.32 -6.17 -0.94
N GLY A 640 24.58 -6.57 0.08
CA GLY A 640 24.11 -5.70 1.17
C GLY A 640 24.49 -6.28 2.52
N LEU A 641 24.80 -5.41 3.46
CA LEU A 641 24.91 -5.70 4.89
C LEU A 641 23.97 -4.75 5.61
N PHE A 642 22.95 -5.30 6.24
CA PHE A 642 21.87 -4.58 6.87
C PHE A 642 21.98 -4.68 8.40
N ASN A 643 21.47 -3.66 9.09
CA ASN A 643 21.60 -3.53 10.53
C ASN A 643 23.04 -3.84 11.00
N VAL A 644 24.03 -3.14 10.43
CA VAL A 644 25.46 -3.38 10.66
C VAL A 644 25.83 -3.36 12.15
N THR A 645 25.14 -2.51 12.91
CA THR A 645 25.33 -2.33 14.34
C THR A 645 24.68 -3.40 15.22
N ASP A 646 23.86 -4.27 14.62
CA ASP A 646 23.11 -5.33 15.31
C ASP A 646 22.15 -4.74 16.37
N GLU A 647 21.46 -3.67 15.99
CA GLU A 647 20.50 -2.96 16.86
C GLU A 647 19.26 -3.82 17.08
N GLU A 648 18.86 -4.02 18.35
CA GLU A 648 17.60 -4.65 18.72
C GLU A 648 16.51 -3.57 18.81
N TYR A 649 15.52 -3.60 17.91
CA TYR A 649 14.48 -2.57 17.84
C TYR A 649 13.13 -3.13 17.40
N TYR A 650 12.09 -2.33 17.64
CA TYR A 650 10.72 -2.62 17.26
C TYR A 650 10.22 -1.59 16.24
N ASN A 651 9.42 -2.06 15.30
CA ASN A 651 8.57 -1.19 14.51
C ASN A 651 7.30 -0.88 15.33
N TRP A 652 7.00 0.41 15.55
CA TRP A 652 5.86 0.81 16.38
C TRP A 652 4.53 0.23 15.91
N ASN A 653 4.26 0.16 14.61
CA ASN A 653 3.01 -0.37 14.08
C ASN A 653 2.75 -1.83 14.49
N ASP A 654 3.80 -2.63 14.68
CA ASP A 654 3.70 -4.06 15.01
C ASP A 654 3.50 -4.29 16.52
N VAL A 655 3.88 -3.32 17.37
CA VAL A 655 3.94 -3.48 18.83
C VAL A 655 3.04 -2.52 19.62
N ARG A 656 2.34 -1.60 18.97
CA ARG A 656 1.53 -0.55 19.62
C ARG A 656 0.37 -1.03 20.49
N ASP A 657 0.06 -2.33 20.45
CA ASP A 657 -0.96 -2.97 21.29
C ASP A 657 -0.36 -3.88 22.37
N LEU A 658 0.98 -3.96 22.46
CA LEU A 658 1.67 -4.82 23.42
C LEU A 658 1.63 -4.24 24.83
N GLN A 659 1.24 -5.11 25.79
CA GLN A 659 1.26 -4.81 27.23
C GLN A 659 2.43 -5.49 27.95
N THR A 660 3.10 -6.43 27.31
CA THR A 660 4.30 -7.13 27.78
C THR A 660 5.29 -7.23 26.64
N GLU A 661 6.58 -7.12 26.98
CA GLU A 661 7.65 -7.26 26.01
C GLU A 661 7.58 -8.63 25.31
N ASN A 662 7.72 -8.61 23.99
CA ASN A 662 7.77 -9.81 23.16
C ASN A 662 8.83 -9.64 22.05
N LYS A 663 9.97 -10.30 22.24
CA LYS A 663 11.09 -10.22 21.30
C LYS A 663 10.84 -10.89 19.95
N ASP A 664 9.81 -11.74 19.85
CA ASP A 664 9.39 -12.33 18.57
C ASP A 664 8.86 -11.28 17.58
N LEU A 665 8.62 -10.05 18.04
CA LEU A 665 8.17 -8.91 17.22
C LEU A 665 9.26 -7.85 16.99
N THR A 666 10.51 -8.14 17.38
CA THR A 666 11.66 -7.29 16.99
C THR A 666 11.90 -7.40 15.49
N GLN A 667 12.54 -6.38 14.92
CA GLN A 667 13.02 -6.43 13.56
C GLN A 667 14.28 -7.31 13.47
N ALA A 668 14.70 -7.63 12.24
CA ALA A 668 15.87 -8.48 12.00
C ALA A 668 17.15 -7.92 12.65
N GLY A 669 17.96 -8.80 13.19
CA GLY A 669 19.33 -8.50 13.60
C GLY A 669 20.23 -8.22 12.38
N ARG A 670 21.55 -8.19 12.60
CA ARG A 670 22.50 -8.00 11.48
C ARG A 670 22.37 -9.13 10.46
N ASN A 671 22.07 -8.75 9.22
CA ASN A 671 21.86 -9.68 8.13
C ASN A 671 22.55 -9.21 6.86
N TRP A 672 22.59 -10.06 5.85
CA TRP A 672 23.21 -9.76 4.55
C TRP A 672 22.42 -10.36 3.39
N SER A 673 22.54 -9.74 2.23
CA SER A 673 21.91 -10.22 1.00
C SER A 673 22.88 -10.15 -0.18
N ILE A 674 22.72 -11.05 -1.15
CA ILE A 674 23.45 -11.04 -2.41
C ILE A 674 22.50 -11.22 -3.58
N THR A 675 22.75 -10.49 -4.66
CA THR A 675 21.96 -10.58 -5.89
C THR A 675 22.87 -10.72 -7.10
N ALA A 676 22.48 -11.56 -8.05
CA ALA A 676 23.04 -11.61 -9.39
C ALA A 676 21.92 -11.41 -10.42
N LYS A 677 22.03 -10.39 -11.27
CA LYS A 677 21.07 -10.07 -12.32
C LYS A 677 21.79 -10.01 -13.67
N TYR A 678 21.33 -10.83 -14.61
CA TYR A 678 21.80 -10.82 -15.99
C TYR A 678 20.70 -10.33 -16.92
N GLU A 679 20.97 -9.26 -17.68
CA GLU A 679 20.06 -8.67 -18.66
C GLU A 679 20.53 -9.02 -20.08
N PHE A 680 19.62 -9.35 -21.00
CA PHE A 680 19.95 -9.76 -22.36
C PHE A 680 19.04 -9.17 -23.43
#